data_b750d592d227cb9ab1e9693bd522ba37
#
_entry.id   b750d592d227cb9ab1e9693bd522ba37
#
_cell.length_a   1.000
_cell.length_b   1.000
_cell.length_c   1.000
_cell.angle_alpha   90.00
_cell.angle_beta   90.00
_cell.angle_gamma   90.00
#
_symmetry.space_group_name_H-M   'P 1'
#
loop_
_entity.id
_entity.type
_entity.pdbx_description
1 polymer ?
#
loop_
_entity_poly.entity_id
_entity_poly.type
_entity_poly.pdbx_seq_one_letter_code
_entity_poly.pdbx_strand_id
1 'polypeptide(L)'
;MTIGFIGNPNCGKTTLFNAYTGANLKVANWPGVTVEKVEGAIKDHDLNIRLVDLPGTYSLTSYTMEEQVSRQFILSDEVDVIIDVADASALERNLYLTLQLLELGKPVVLALNMMDIVEKRGMEIDTHRLPELLGIPVIPVSARKRTGLDVLLHAAAHHKDCKDPECLIHHHKYISKHRHNHHAEYAMVYSDNIEDKIDLIIEELKRKYPDLTNYRWHAIKLLEQDQEITKRYSVNLPTVIDRNYESDIINEKYDFIQEIIKEVLVNKDRQDALTEKADRALTHRVWGIPIFLGIMAVVFFLTFTMGDWIKGYLEVGIESFSALVSDMLVATGVNEVLCSLIVDGIIAGVGGILTFLPNIFILFLALAFLEDSGYMARVAYVMEGIMSKLGLSGRAFIPMILGFGCTVPAIMASRTLENKHDRFKVMLITPFMSCSARLPIYILFAEMFFKERAMIVAYSMYLIGLVVAILVAAVIHLIDKRKSENYLLIELPEYKIPSSRTVAIYVWEKVKDYLTKAGTTIFVASIVMWVLLNFGPHGYTTEMVDSFGAVLGHWLVPFFEPIGLGYWQIAVALIAGISAKEVVVSSCAVLFGIPNITSEAGMNTLVGILGTAGFGQLNAFCLMIFCLLYIPCAAAMATIKREARSWKWMCFSAVFQLAVAWGMTFIIYHIGRIV
;
A
#
# COMPACT_ATOMS: atom_id res chain seq x y z
N MET A 1 3.04 -7.74 38.04
CA MET A 1 3.73 -6.66 37.31
C MET A 1 3.43 -6.79 35.84
N THR A 2 3.05 -5.69 35.17
CA THR A 2 2.77 -5.68 33.74
C THR A 2 3.80 -4.79 33.01
N ILE A 3 4.49 -5.37 32.02
CA ILE A 3 5.49 -4.68 31.20
C ILE A 3 4.95 -4.54 29.79
N GLY A 4 4.89 -3.31 29.28
CA GLY A 4 4.53 -3.01 27.91
C GLY A 4 5.77 -2.92 27.02
N PHE A 5 5.82 -3.68 25.92
CA PHE A 5 6.84 -3.56 24.89
C PHE A 5 6.35 -2.63 23.79
N ILE A 6 7.10 -1.59 23.53
CA ILE A 6 6.86 -0.65 22.43
C ILE A 6 8.15 -0.42 21.64
N GLY A 7 8.07 0.15 20.47
CA GLY A 7 9.22 0.51 19.65
C GLY A 7 8.82 0.76 18.21
N ASN A 8 9.71 1.34 17.46
CA ASN A 8 9.49 1.61 16.04
C ASN A 8 9.26 0.31 15.23
N PRO A 9 8.51 0.35 14.15
CA PRO A 9 8.46 -0.76 13.20
C PRO A 9 9.88 -1.20 12.80
N ASN A 10 10.10 -2.52 12.72
CA ASN A 10 11.37 -3.15 12.37
C ASN A 10 12.56 -3.00 13.35
N CYS A 11 12.38 -2.42 14.52
CA CYS A 11 13.41 -2.39 15.58
C CYS A 11 13.71 -3.76 16.22
N GLY A 12 12.99 -4.80 15.82
CA GLY A 12 13.14 -6.15 16.36
C GLY A 12 12.33 -6.42 17.63
N LYS A 13 11.33 -5.60 17.95
CA LYS A 13 10.44 -5.69 19.10
C LYS A 13 9.81 -7.09 19.25
N THR A 14 9.13 -7.57 18.21
CA THR A 14 8.48 -8.90 18.22
C THR A 14 9.48 -10.04 18.37
N THR A 15 10.69 -9.90 17.81
CA THR A 15 11.78 -10.88 18.00
C THR A 15 12.22 -10.92 19.46
N LEU A 16 12.38 -9.75 20.09
CA LEU A 16 12.75 -9.62 21.49
C LEU A 16 11.65 -10.16 22.41
N PHE A 17 10.40 -9.81 22.14
CA PHE A 17 9.23 -10.31 22.86
C PHE A 17 9.12 -11.84 22.79
N ASN A 18 9.27 -12.43 21.60
CA ASN A 18 9.26 -13.88 21.41
C ASN A 18 10.45 -14.59 22.06
N ALA A 19 11.60 -13.90 22.22
CA ALA A 19 12.74 -14.46 22.92
C ALA A 19 12.45 -14.70 24.42
N TYR A 20 11.58 -13.88 25.01
CA TYR A 20 11.13 -14.03 26.40
C TYR A 20 9.97 -15.02 26.56
N THR A 21 8.96 -14.94 25.70
CA THR A 21 7.68 -15.65 25.88
C THR A 21 7.67 -17.06 25.29
N GLY A 22 8.56 -17.36 24.34
CA GLY A 22 8.60 -18.66 23.66
C GLY A 22 7.27 -19.01 22.98
N ALA A 23 6.73 -20.21 23.28
CA ALA A 23 5.47 -20.70 22.72
C ALA A 23 4.21 -20.29 23.52
N ASN A 24 4.36 -19.60 24.64
CA ASN A 24 3.27 -19.26 25.56
C ASN A 24 2.67 -17.88 25.23
N LEU A 25 2.06 -17.77 24.05
CA LEU A 25 1.44 -16.54 23.58
C LEU A 25 -0.09 -16.63 23.62
N LYS A 26 -0.75 -15.58 24.10
CA LYS A 26 -2.18 -15.35 23.94
C LYS A 26 -2.37 -14.24 22.92
N VAL A 27 -3.04 -14.55 21.82
CA VAL A 27 -3.37 -13.58 20.77
C VAL A 27 -4.86 -13.25 20.87
N ALA A 28 -5.17 -11.97 20.97
CA ALA A 28 -6.53 -11.43 21.02
C ALA A 28 -6.57 -10.13 20.19
N ASN A 29 -7.72 -9.52 20.03
CA ASN A 29 -7.80 -8.16 19.50
C ASN A 29 -7.96 -7.16 20.65
N TRP A 30 -7.43 -5.95 20.46
CA TRP A 30 -7.71 -4.85 21.38
C TRP A 30 -9.22 -4.53 21.38
N PRO A 31 -9.81 -4.20 22.53
CA PRO A 31 -11.25 -3.92 22.63
C PRO A 31 -11.70 -2.84 21.65
N GLY A 32 -12.70 -3.16 20.82
CA GLY A 32 -13.30 -2.21 19.88
C GLY A 32 -12.52 -1.93 18.59
N VAL A 33 -11.36 -2.54 18.37
CA VAL A 33 -10.52 -2.33 17.19
C VAL A 33 -10.02 -3.65 16.57
N THR A 34 -9.55 -3.60 15.32
CA THR A 34 -9.02 -4.77 14.59
C THR A 34 -7.50 -4.95 14.75
N VAL A 35 -6.92 -4.35 15.79
CA VAL A 35 -5.48 -4.42 16.07
C VAL A 35 -5.24 -5.62 16.98
N GLU A 36 -4.25 -6.45 16.66
CA GLU A 36 -3.90 -7.62 17.44
C GLU A 36 -3.21 -7.24 18.76
N LYS A 37 -3.60 -7.90 19.84
CA LYS A 37 -2.97 -7.82 21.16
C LYS A 37 -2.28 -9.14 21.44
N VAL A 38 -0.99 -9.11 21.67
CA VAL A 38 -0.21 -10.30 22.02
C VAL A 38 0.26 -10.19 23.45
N GLU A 39 -0.06 -11.19 24.25
CA GLU A 39 0.32 -11.25 25.66
C GLU A 39 1.12 -12.51 25.96
N GLY A 40 2.11 -12.38 26.81
CA GLY A 40 2.92 -13.47 27.33
C GLY A 40 3.05 -13.39 28.86
N ALA A 41 3.31 -14.49 29.48
CA ALA A 41 3.58 -14.54 30.93
C ALA A 41 4.91 -15.25 31.20
N ILE A 42 5.73 -14.65 32.06
CA ILE A 42 7.00 -15.20 32.50
C ILE A 42 6.97 -15.30 34.02
N LYS A 43 7.54 -16.38 34.54
CA LYS A 43 7.85 -16.52 35.97
C LYS A 43 9.36 -16.29 36.12
N ASP A 44 9.73 -15.19 36.74
CA ASP A 44 11.11 -14.90 37.09
C ASP A 44 11.21 -14.71 38.61
N HIS A 45 12.05 -15.52 39.26
CA HIS A 45 12.23 -15.56 40.72
C HIS A 45 10.95 -15.37 41.51
N ASP A 46 10.18 -15.25 42.05
CA ASP A 46 8.90 -15.06 42.75
C ASP A 46 7.94 -14.02 42.10
N LEU A 47 8.31 -13.41 40.96
CA LEU A 47 7.48 -12.43 40.28
C LEU A 47 6.73 -13.03 39.08
N ASN A 48 5.40 -12.90 39.11
CA ASN A 48 4.59 -13.15 37.91
C ASN A 48 4.59 -11.89 37.02
N ILE A 49 5.31 -11.95 35.92
CA ILE A 49 5.43 -10.83 34.98
C ILE A 49 4.53 -11.10 33.76
N ARG A 50 3.61 -10.18 33.50
CA ARG A 50 2.79 -10.16 32.30
C ARG A 50 3.44 -9.25 31.30
N LEU A 51 3.76 -9.76 30.11
CA LEU A 51 4.30 -9.01 29.01
C LEU A 51 3.20 -8.72 27.99
N VAL A 52 3.14 -7.50 27.49
CA VAL A 52 2.18 -7.07 26.48
C VAL A 52 2.95 -6.47 25.32
N ASP A 53 2.79 -7.04 24.11
CA ASP A 53 3.37 -6.50 22.87
C ASP A 53 2.43 -5.43 22.30
N LEU A 54 2.88 -4.18 22.27
CA LEU A 54 2.14 -3.06 21.68
C LEU A 54 2.43 -2.98 20.19
N PRO A 55 1.50 -2.47 19.38
CA PRO A 55 1.76 -2.19 17.96
C PRO A 55 3.02 -1.35 17.77
N GLY A 56 3.80 -1.66 16.74
CA GLY A 56 4.95 -0.83 16.38
C GLY A 56 4.49 0.54 15.90
N THR A 57 5.06 1.60 16.47
CA THR A 57 4.68 2.97 16.16
C THR A 57 5.91 3.88 16.13
N TYR A 58 5.87 4.92 15.30
CA TYR A 58 6.93 5.93 15.23
C TYR A 58 6.67 7.10 16.16
N SER A 59 5.43 7.30 16.56
CA SER A 59 5.03 8.36 17.48
C SER A 59 3.80 7.93 18.30
N LEU A 60 3.50 8.69 19.36
CA LEU A 60 2.30 8.53 20.19
C LEU A 60 1.25 9.60 19.89
N THR A 61 1.17 10.02 18.64
CA THR A 61 0.11 10.88 18.14
C THR A 61 -1.21 10.10 18.00
N SER A 62 -2.31 10.78 17.72
CA SER A 62 -3.62 10.11 17.57
C SER A 62 -4.01 9.86 16.11
N TYR A 63 -3.03 9.81 15.20
CA TYR A 63 -3.30 9.71 13.75
C TYR A 63 -3.65 8.31 13.29
N THR A 64 -2.98 7.28 13.80
CA THR A 64 -3.27 5.88 13.45
C THR A 64 -3.99 5.14 14.57
N MET A 65 -4.68 4.04 14.24
CA MET A 65 -5.33 3.18 15.24
C MET A 65 -4.32 2.52 16.16
N GLU A 66 -3.16 2.16 15.62
CA GLU A 66 -2.04 1.55 16.33
C GLU A 66 -1.47 2.53 17.36
N GLU A 67 -1.28 3.80 16.99
CA GLU A 67 -0.82 4.86 17.89
C GLU A 67 -1.82 5.12 19.00
N GLN A 68 -3.12 5.22 18.67
CA GLN A 68 -4.18 5.42 19.64
C GLN A 68 -4.23 4.28 20.67
N VAL A 69 -4.16 3.04 20.22
CA VAL A 69 -4.18 1.85 21.10
C VAL A 69 -2.96 1.85 22.01
N SER A 70 -1.77 2.07 21.47
CA SER A 70 -0.52 2.11 22.25
C SER A 70 -0.56 3.23 23.29
N ARG A 71 -0.98 4.42 22.90
CA ARG A 71 -1.12 5.60 23.80
C ARG A 71 -2.14 5.34 24.90
N GLN A 72 -3.33 4.81 24.59
CA GLN A 72 -4.37 4.51 25.59
C GLN A 72 -3.92 3.47 26.59
N PHE A 73 -3.22 2.42 26.13
CA PHE A 73 -2.69 1.40 27.04
C PHE A 73 -1.59 1.94 27.94
N ILE A 74 -0.67 2.77 27.43
CA ILE A 74 0.40 3.38 28.21
C ILE A 74 -0.16 4.35 29.27
N LEU A 75 -1.21 5.10 28.93
CA LEU A 75 -1.87 6.01 29.85
C LEU A 75 -2.72 5.28 30.90
N SER A 76 -3.06 4.01 30.69
CA SER A 76 -3.83 3.23 31.65
C SER A 76 -3.01 2.85 32.89
N ASP A 77 -3.73 2.49 33.97
CA ASP A 77 -3.10 2.00 35.19
C ASP A 77 -2.73 0.50 35.12
N GLU A 78 -2.94 -0.13 33.95
CA GLU A 78 -2.60 -1.53 33.74
C GLU A 78 -1.10 -1.78 33.55
N VAL A 79 -0.36 -0.77 33.10
CA VAL A 79 1.07 -0.84 32.78
C VAL A 79 1.92 -0.29 33.92
N ASP A 80 2.82 -1.11 34.42
CA ASP A 80 3.77 -0.72 35.46
C ASP A 80 5.05 -0.12 34.91
N VAL A 81 5.63 -0.73 33.87
CA VAL A 81 6.90 -0.32 33.23
C VAL A 81 6.80 -0.51 31.71
N ILE A 82 7.47 0.35 30.98
CA ILE A 82 7.57 0.30 29.52
C ILE A 82 9.00 -0.08 29.14
N ILE A 83 9.13 -1.08 28.27
CA ILE A 83 10.38 -1.36 27.55
C ILE A 83 10.24 -0.77 26.15
N ASP A 84 10.99 0.28 25.89
CA ASP A 84 11.12 0.86 24.57
C ASP A 84 12.25 0.15 23.81
N VAL A 85 11.92 -0.49 22.69
CA VAL A 85 12.87 -1.24 21.87
C VAL A 85 13.34 -0.36 20.72
N ALA A 86 14.59 0.10 20.81
CA ALA A 86 15.22 0.94 19.80
C ALA A 86 16.23 0.15 18.96
N ASP A 87 16.26 0.39 17.67
CA ASP A 87 17.32 -0.10 16.78
C ASP A 87 18.57 0.76 16.99
N ALA A 88 19.58 0.16 17.60
CA ALA A 88 20.86 0.82 17.89
C ALA A 88 21.59 1.27 16.60
N SER A 89 21.37 0.58 15.48
CA SER A 89 21.97 0.94 14.19
C SER A 89 21.34 2.18 13.54
N ALA A 90 20.14 2.58 14.03
CA ALA A 90 19.40 3.74 13.56
C ALA A 90 18.86 4.57 14.75
N LEU A 91 19.75 4.87 15.71
CA LEU A 91 19.42 5.42 17.01
C LEU A 91 18.69 6.77 16.91
N GLU A 92 19.15 7.68 16.06
CA GLU A 92 18.57 9.02 15.85
C GLU A 92 17.04 8.96 15.65
N ARG A 93 16.61 8.03 14.86
CA ARG A 93 15.20 7.85 14.51
C ARG A 93 14.36 7.24 15.64
N ASN A 94 14.96 6.33 16.40
CA ASN A 94 14.24 5.63 17.46
C ASN A 94 14.08 6.50 18.71
N LEU A 95 15.01 7.39 18.98
CA LEU A 95 14.96 8.30 20.14
C LEU A 95 13.75 9.25 20.13
N TYR A 96 13.14 9.52 18.98
CA TYR A 96 11.94 10.36 18.93
C TYR A 96 10.76 9.76 19.71
N LEU A 97 10.52 8.45 19.56
CA LEU A 97 9.53 7.75 20.35
C LEU A 97 9.91 7.70 21.83
N THR A 98 11.21 7.45 22.12
CA THR A 98 11.74 7.47 23.49
C THR A 98 11.43 8.78 24.20
N LEU A 99 11.68 9.93 23.56
CA LEU A 99 11.37 11.24 24.15
C LEU A 99 9.87 11.41 24.42
N GLN A 100 9.00 10.97 23.54
CA GLN A 100 7.55 11.01 23.77
C GLN A 100 7.09 10.13 24.94
N LEU A 101 7.75 8.98 25.14
CA LEU A 101 7.50 8.09 26.28
C LEU A 101 7.95 8.75 27.59
N LEU A 102 9.10 9.45 27.58
CA LEU A 102 9.59 10.19 28.75
C LEU A 102 8.62 11.31 29.16
N GLU A 103 8.05 12.02 28.18
CA GLU A 103 7.04 13.05 28.44
C GLU A 103 5.78 12.51 29.12
N LEU A 104 5.43 11.24 28.88
CA LEU A 104 4.27 10.58 29.51
C LEU A 104 4.48 10.31 31.00
N GLY A 105 5.72 10.37 31.53
CA GLY A 105 6.04 10.20 32.94
C GLY A 105 5.81 8.81 33.51
N LYS A 106 5.75 7.77 32.67
CA LYS A 106 5.76 6.36 33.09
C LYS A 106 7.22 5.87 33.19
N PRO A 107 7.53 4.88 34.06
CA PRO A 107 8.85 4.26 34.07
C PRO A 107 9.20 3.63 32.72
N VAL A 108 10.30 4.06 32.10
CA VAL A 108 10.76 3.57 30.79
C VAL A 108 12.16 2.99 30.94
N VAL A 109 12.39 1.84 30.28
CA VAL A 109 13.71 1.24 30.08
C VAL A 109 13.97 1.13 28.61
N LEU A 110 15.08 1.70 28.13
CA LEU A 110 15.46 1.64 26.71
C LEU A 110 16.26 0.38 26.43
N ALA A 111 15.73 -0.49 25.58
CA ALA A 111 16.41 -1.66 25.06
C ALA A 111 17.09 -1.32 23.73
N LEU A 112 18.41 -1.12 23.73
CA LEU A 112 19.21 -0.93 22.52
C LEU A 112 19.41 -2.26 21.81
N ASN A 113 18.51 -2.57 20.89
CA ASN A 113 18.56 -3.83 20.14
C ASN A 113 19.44 -3.71 18.90
N MET A 114 19.77 -4.85 18.30
CA MET A 114 20.63 -4.97 17.11
C MET A 114 22.09 -4.57 17.35
N MET A 115 22.59 -4.70 18.57
CA MET A 115 24.01 -4.43 18.89
C MET A 115 24.98 -5.29 18.08
N ASP A 116 24.55 -6.47 17.64
CA ASP A 116 25.33 -7.31 16.72
C ASP A 116 25.50 -6.68 15.32
N ILE A 117 24.63 -5.81 14.91
CA ILE A 117 24.75 -5.02 13.66
C ILE A 117 25.68 -3.84 13.88
N VAL A 118 25.56 -3.15 15.01
CA VAL A 118 26.43 -2.03 15.40
C VAL A 118 27.88 -2.47 15.42
N GLU A 119 28.18 -3.61 16.08
CA GLU A 119 29.51 -4.21 16.10
C GLU A 119 30.05 -4.53 14.68
N LYS A 120 29.22 -5.14 13.83
CA LYS A 120 29.61 -5.49 12.44
C LYS A 120 29.92 -4.28 11.58
N ARG A 121 29.24 -3.14 11.83
CA ARG A 121 29.46 -1.88 11.11
C ARG A 121 30.65 -1.10 11.64
N GLY A 122 31.26 -1.54 12.73
CA GLY A 122 32.32 -0.79 13.40
C GLY A 122 31.84 0.55 13.96
N MET A 123 30.54 0.66 14.24
CA MET A 123 29.97 1.77 14.97
C MET A 123 30.21 1.57 16.46
N GLU A 124 30.37 2.65 17.19
CA GLU A 124 30.60 2.62 18.63
C GLU A 124 29.63 3.59 19.28
N ILE A 125 28.80 3.08 20.19
CA ILE A 125 27.79 3.84 20.93
C ILE A 125 28.25 3.88 22.39
N ASP A 126 28.36 5.08 22.95
CA ASP A 126 28.64 5.26 24.37
C ASP A 126 27.38 4.91 25.20
N THR A 127 27.33 3.64 25.63
CA THR A 127 26.24 3.10 26.46
C THR A 127 26.26 3.61 27.91
N HIS A 128 27.31 4.31 28.36
CA HIS A 128 27.36 4.96 29.64
C HIS A 128 26.84 6.40 29.61
N ARG A 129 27.12 7.10 28.50
CA ARG A 129 26.69 8.48 28.33
C ARG A 129 25.21 8.62 27.99
N LEU A 130 24.67 7.70 27.20
CA LEU A 130 23.28 7.75 26.76
C LEU A 130 22.25 7.70 27.92
N PRO A 131 22.41 6.82 28.95
CA PRO A 131 21.54 6.84 30.13
C PRO A 131 21.56 8.16 30.89
N GLU A 132 22.74 8.80 31.00
CA GLU A 132 22.88 10.09 31.67
C GLU A 132 22.12 11.20 30.94
N LEU A 133 22.15 11.21 29.60
CA LEU A 133 21.47 12.20 28.78
C LEU A 133 19.95 12.03 28.75
N LEU A 134 19.47 10.77 28.79
CA LEU A 134 18.05 10.46 28.77
C LEU A 134 17.41 10.35 30.16
N GLY A 135 18.20 10.18 31.22
CA GLY A 135 17.68 9.99 32.59
C GLY A 135 16.95 8.65 32.80
N ILE A 136 17.22 7.63 31.96
CA ILE A 136 16.60 6.30 32.04
C ILE A 136 17.64 5.19 31.86
N PRO A 137 17.37 3.97 32.38
CA PRO A 137 18.22 2.82 32.10
C PRO A 137 18.25 2.48 30.62
N VAL A 138 19.45 2.27 30.09
CA VAL A 138 19.69 1.88 28.69
C VAL A 138 20.46 0.57 28.68
N ILE A 139 19.84 -0.48 28.14
CA ILE A 139 20.39 -1.83 28.15
C ILE A 139 20.71 -2.28 26.73
N PRO A 140 21.98 -2.53 26.40
CA PRO A 140 22.38 -3.07 25.11
C PRO A 140 21.93 -4.54 24.99
N VAL A 141 21.19 -4.88 23.93
CA VAL A 141 20.66 -6.21 23.69
C VAL A 141 20.84 -6.65 22.25
N SER A 142 20.85 -7.96 22.03
CA SER A 142 20.66 -8.55 20.71
C SER A 142 19.63 -9.66 20.80
N ALA A 143 18.41 -9.39 20.35
CA ALA A 143 17.32 -10.36 20.31
C ALA A 143 17.70 -11.61 19.50
N ARG A 144 18.49 -11.43 18.42
CA ARG A 144 18.97 -12.52 17.57
C ARG A 144 19.99 -13.41 18.24
N LYS A 145 20.97 -12.83 18.96
CA LYS A 145 22.01 -13.58 19.69
C LYS A 145 21.55 -13.98 21.10
N ARG A 146 20.40 -13.48 21.55
CA ARG A 146 19.86 -13.65 22.90
C ARG A 146 20.81 -13.14 24.00
N THR A 147 21.49 -12.03 23.77
CA THR A 147 22.39 -11.38 24.74
C THR A 147 21.70 -10.19 25.40
N GLY A 148 21.98 -9.96 26.69
CA GLY A 148 21.44 -8.83 27.46
C GLY A 148 20.00 -8.98 27.95
N LEU A 149 19.32 -10.11 27.66
CA LEU A 149 17.89 -10.30 27.96
C LEU A 149 17.61 -10.30 29.47
N ASP A 150 18.40 -11.04 30.25
CA ASP A 150 18.21 -11.15 31.70
C ASP A 150 18.44 -9.79 32.40
N VAL A 151 19.45 -9.05 31.92
CA VAL A 151 19.77 -7.69 32.42
C VAL A 151 18.62 -6.74 32.14
N LEU A 152 18.01 -6.80 30.93
CA LEU A 152 16.89 -5.96 30.56
C LEU A 152 15.64 -6.22 31.42
N LEU A 153 15.32 -7.49 31.65
CA LEU A 153 14.18 -7.85 32.48
C LEU A 153 14.40 -7.44 33.95
N HIS A 154 15.61 -7.64 34.47
CA HIS A 154 16.01 -7.21 35.81
C HIS A 154 15.93 -5.70 35.98
N ALA A 155 16.47 -4.92 34.99
CA ALA A 155 16.38 -3.47 34.99
C ALA A 155 14.92 -2.98 34.96
N ALA A 156 14.05 -3.60 34.16
CA ALA A 156 12.63 -3.26 34.12
C ALA A 156 11.92 -3.59 35.46
N ALA A 157 12.25 -4.70 36.11
CA ALA A 157 11.66 -5.08 37.37
C ALA A 157 12.01 -4.11 38.52
N HIS A 158 13.26 -3.62 38.54
CA HIS A 158 13.73 -2.68 39.57
C HIS A 158 13.35 -1.22 39.28
N HIS A 159 13.17 -0.86 38.03
CA HIS A 159 12.84 0.55 37.65
C HIS A 159 11.39 0.94 38.02
N LYS A 160 10.53 -0.03 38.31
CA LYS A 160 9.16 0.21 38.82
C LYS A 160 9.13 1.05 40.09
N ASP A 161 10.09 0.84 40.97
CA ASP A 161 10.13 1.44 42.31
C ASP A 161 10.82 2.80 42.35
N CYS A 162 11.49 3.20 41.25
CA CYS A 162 12.10 4.52 41.12
C CYS A 162 11.02 5.56 40.77
N LYS A 163 10.39 6.12 41.78
CA LYS A 163 9.41 7.21 41.64
C LYS A 163 10.05 8.61 41.59
N ASP A 164 11.31 8.73 41.98
CA ASP A 164 12.04 10.00 41.98
C ASP A 164 12.95 10.10 40.74
N PRO A 165 12.77 11.12 39.87
CA PRO A 165 13.69 11.42 38.77
C PRO A 165 15.14 11.62 39.21
N GLU A 166 15.36 12.04 40.48
CA GLU A 166 16.67 12.27 41.07
C GLU A 166 17.55 11.01 41.18
N CYS A 167 16.97 9.80 41.13
CA CYS A 167 17.74 8.56 41.22
C CYS A 167 18.63 8.27 40.01
N LEU A 168 18.36 8.86 38.86
CA LEU A 168 19.04 8.53 37.60
C LEU A 168 19.69 9.76 36.94
N ILE A 169 19.27 10.97 37.29
CA ILE A 169 19.85 12.20 36.75
C ILE A 169 21.07 12.58 37.56
N HIS A 170 22.23 12.05 37.18
CA HIS A 170 23.47 12.63 37.66
C HIS A 170 23.60 14.03 37.06
N HIS A 171 23.49 15.05 37.93
CA HIS A 171 23.59 16.47 37.60
C HIS A 171 24.85 16.79 36.79
N HIS A 172 24.76 16.71 35.46
CA HIS A 172 25.65 17.45 34.63
C HIS A 172 25.16 18.90 34.64
N LYS A 173 25.98 19.82 35.17
CA LYS A 173 25.82 21.24 35.01
C LYS A 173 25.82 21.59 33.51
N TYR A 174 24.67 21.37 32.86
CA TYR A 174 24.43 22.13 31.64
C TYR A 174 24.35 23.59 32.06
N ILE A 175 25.28 24.39 31.60
CA ILE A 175 25.17 25.83 31.66
C ILE A 175 24.06 26.19 30.69
N SER A 176 22.80 26.06 31.16
CA SER A 176 21.65 26.37 30.34
C SER A 176 21.65 27.88 30.10
N LYS A 177 21.61 28.27 28.85
CA LYS A 177 21.28 29.63 28.41
C LYS A 177 19.79 29.94 28.63
N HIS A 178 19.05 29.04 29.22
CA HIS A 178 17.61 29.12 29.40
C HIS A 178 17.24 29.70 30.78
N ARG A 179 16.17 30.47 30.80
CA ARG A 179 15.61 31.14 31.96
C ARG A 179 14.99 30.18 32.97
N HIS A 180 14.51 29.03 32.47
CA HIS A 180 13.82 27.98 33.23
C HIS A 180 14.77 26.89 33.73
N ASN A 181 14.72 26.58 35.02
CA ASN A 181 15.60 25.60 35.66
C ASN A 181 14.93 24.19 35.73
N HIS A 182 14.17 23.79 34.69
CA HIS A 182 13.47 22.51 34.66
C HIS A 182 14.36 21.31 34.27
N HIS A 183 15.66 21.55 33.98
CA HIS A 183 16.60 20.46 33.65
C HIS A 183 16.85 19.46 34.79
N ALA A 184 16.48 19.80 36.04
CA ALA A 184 16.56 18.87 37.17
C ALA A 184 15.38 17.87 37.19
N GLU A 185 14.26 18.21 36.52
CA GLU A 185 13.02 17.43 36.55
C GLU A 185 12.77 16.67 35.24
N TYR A 186 13.27 17.20 34.10
CA TYR A 186 12.96 16.64 32.77
C TYR A 186 14.23 16.45 31.94
N ALA A 187 14.31 15.34 31.21
CA ALA A 187 15.43 15.04 30.32
C ALA A 187 15.53 16.06 29.17
N MET A 188 14.38 16.55 28.67
CA MET A 188 14.29 17.56 27.62
C MET A 188 13.51 18.78 28.11
N VAL A 189 14.07 19.98 27.87
CA VAL A 189 13.46 21.29 28.12
C VAL A 189 13.40 22.03 26.80
N TYR A 190 12.22 22.58 26.48
CA TYR A 190 12.00 23.35 25.26
C TYR A 190 12.55 24.79 25.39
N SER A 191 12.48 25.54 24.29
CA SER A 191 12.82 26.96 24.31
C SER A 191 11.97 27.75 25.30
N ASP A 192 12.54 28.83 25.86
CA ASP A 192 11.88 29.67 26.88
C ASP A 192 10.46 30.09 26.47
N ASN A 193 10.24 30.38 25.17
CA ASN A 193 8.92 30.76 24.67
C ASN A 193 7.88 29.62 24.76
N ILE A 194 8.29 28.37 24.51
CA ILE A 194 7.42 27.21 24.61
C ILE A 194 7.22 26.82 26.08
N GLU A 195 8.29 26.88 26.92
CA GLU A 195 8.17 26.58 28.36
C GLU A 195 7.28 27.56 29.08
N ASP A 196 7.38 28.88 28.82
CA ASP A 196 6.47 29.91 29.38
C ASP A 196 5.01 29.59 29.10
N LYS A 197 4.72 29.10 27.87
CA LYS A 197 3.35 28.70 27.49
C LYS A 197 2.90 27.40 28.15
N ILE A 198 3.80 26.41 28.27
CA ILE A 198 3.54 25.16 29.00
C ILE A 198 3.18 25.44 30.44
N ASP A 199 3.95 26.30 31.14
CA ASP A 199 3.71 26.64 32.53
C ASP A 199 2.35 27.32 32.74
N LEU A 200 1.98 28.28 31.89
CA LEU A 200 0.66 28.93 31.93
C LEU A 200 -0.49 27.92 31.72
N ILE A 201 -0.32 26.96 30.82
CA ILE A 201 -1.33 25.93 30.59
C ILE A 201 -1.41 24.97 31.78
N ILE A 202 -0.27 24.60 32.38
CA ILE A 202 -0.21 23.73 33.58
C ILE A 202 -0.97 24.39 34.75
N GLU A 203 -0.78 25.69 34.99
CA GLU A 203 -1.50 26.40 36.05
C GLU A 203 -3.02 26.34 35.83
N GLU A 204 -3.47 26.56 34.60
CA GLU A 204 -4.90 26.52 34.27
C GLU A 204 -5.47 25.07 34.37
N LEU A 205 -4.69 24.06 33.92
CA LEU A 205 -5.06 22.66 34.05
C LEU A 205 -5.17 22.24 35.51
N LYS A 206 -4.23 22.61 36.38
CA LYS A 206 -4.27 22.36 37.81
C LYS A 206 -5.50 22.98 38.48
N ARG A 207 -5.89 24.19 38.04
CA ARG A 207 -7.07 24.88 38.54
C ARG A 207 -8.37 24.19 38.14
N LYS A 208 -8.45 23.73 36.88
CA LYS A 208 -9.70 23.20 36.30
C LYS A 208 -9.87 21.69 36.47
N TYR A 209 -8.76 20.96 36.51
CA TYR A 209 -8.70 19.49 36.57
C TYR A 209 -7.70 19.01 37.63
N PRO A 210 -8.02 19.15 38.94
CA PRO A 210 -7.07 18.87 40.02
C PRO A 210 -6.63 17.40 40.13
N ASP A 211 -7.44 16.48 39.61
CA ASP A 211 -7.17 15.02 39.63
C ASP A 211 -6.40 14.55 38.40
N LEU A 212 -5.97 15.44 37.52
CA LEU A 212 -5.24 15.08 36.32
C LEU A 212 -3.78 14.72 36.66
N THR A 213 -3.31 13.60 36.12
CA THR A 213 -1.89 13.21 36.16
C THR A 213 -1.17 13.76 34.92
N ASN A 214 0.17 13.98 35.02
CA ASN A 214 1.02 14.41 33.91
C ASN A 214 0.58 15.74 33.24
N TYR A 215 0.43 16.79 34.02
CA TYR A 215 0.04 18.11 33.53
C TYR A 215 0.90 18.61 32.37
N ARG A 216 2.25 18.40 32.44
CA ARG A 216 3.16 18.83 31.40
C ARG A 216 2.85 18.19 30.05
N TRP A 217 2.64 16.89 30.02
CA TRP A 217 2.29 16.19 28.77
C TRP A 217 0.96 16.72 28.19
N HIS A 218 -0.05 16.93 29.02
CA HIS A 218 -1.33 17.49 28.56
C HIS A 218 -1.15 18.92 28.03
N ALA A 219 -0.30 19.75 28.65
CA ALA A 219 0.00 21.08 28.17
C ALA A 219 0.69 21.08 26.81
N ILE A 220 1.68 20.19 26.61
CA ILE A 220 2.34 19.99 25.31
C ILE A 220 1.33 19.59 24.25
N LYS A 221 0.46 18.61 24.54
CA LYS A 221 -0.58 18.15 23.61
C LYS A 221 -1.64 19.22 23.28
N LEU A 222 -1.95 20.10 24.18
CA LEU A 222 -2.82 21.26 23.92
C LEU A 222 -2.14 22.29 23.01
N LEU A 223 -0.82 22.52 23.14
CA LEU A 223 -0.05 23.38 22.23
C LEU A 223 0.07 22.76 20.84
N GLU A 224 0.21 21.45 20.74
CA GLU A 224 0.16 20.68 19.47
C GLU A 224 -1.25 20.63 18.87
N GLN A 225 -2.29 21.10 19.59
CA GLN A 225 -3.70 21.04 19.20
C GLN A 225 -4.17 19.60 18.92
N ASP A 226 -3.70 18.61 19.71
CA ASP A 226 -4.13 17.20 19.62
C ASP A 226 -5.66 17.12 19.73
N GLN A 227 -6.29 16.49 18.74
CA GLN A 227 -7.76 16.46 18.60
C GLN A 227 -8.49 15.78 19.76
N GLU A 228 -7.91 14.73 20.33
CA GLU A 228 -8.51 13.97 21.43
C GLU A 228 -8.40 14.76 22.74
N ILE A 229 -7.21 15.29 23.03
CA ILE A 229 -6.93 16.04 24.26
C ILE A 229 -7.66 17.38 24.26
N THR A 230 -7.68 18.09 23.13
CA THR A 230 -8.40 19.38 23.01
C THR A 230 -9.91 19.23 23.21
N LYS A 231 -10.48 18.10 22.75
CA LYS A 231 -11.92 17.81 22.99
C LYS A 231 -12.24 17.46 24.44
N ARG A 232 -11.31 16.78 25.12
CA ARG A 232 -11.52 16.28 26.48
C ARG A 232 -11.19 17.32 27.55
N TYR A 233 -10.14 18.12 27.32
CA TYR A 233 -9.64 19.13 28.26
C TYR A 233 -9.67 20.51 27.60
N SER A 234 -10.79 21.20 27.73
CA SER A 234 -10.91 22.56 27.17
C SER A 234 -10.25 23.61 28.07
N VAL A 235 -9.18 24.21 27.57
CA VAL A 235 -8.51 25.35 28.20
C VAL A 235 -8.77 26.59 27.35
N ASN A 236 -9.22 27.67 27.98
CA ASN A 236 -9.57 28.93 27.28
C ASN A 236 -8.47 29.97 27.47
N LEU A 237 -7.35 29.79 26.77
CA LEU A 237 -6.20 30.68 26.77
C LEU A 237 -5.84 31.09 25.32
N PRO A 238 -6.67 31.92 24.65
CA PRO A 238 -6.44 32.26 23.24
C PRO A 238 -5.16 33.04 22.98
N THR A 239 -4.59 33.70 23.99
CA THR A 239 -3.31 34.41 23.91
C THR A 239 -2.09 33.50 24.04
N VAL A 240 -2.28 32.28 24.56
CA VAL A 240 -1.21 31.29 24.77
C VAL A 240 -1.24 30.26 23.66
N ILE A 241 -2.44 29.76 23.32
CA ILE A 241 -2.67 28.81 22.21
C ILE A 241 -3.17 29.61 21.00
N ASP A 242 -2.32 30.48 20.48
CA ASP A 242 -2.60 31.38 19.36
C ASP A 242 -2.45 30.70 17.99
N ARG A 243 -1.64 29.65 17.91
CA ARG A 243 -1.40 28.82 16.71
C ARG A 243 -1.11 27.37 17.08
N ASN A 244 -0.95 26.51 16.06
CA ASN A 244 -0.43 25.16 16.26
C ASN A 244 1.10 25.20 16.40
N TYR A 245 1.64 24.66 17.50
CA TYR A 245 3.06 24.59 17.83
C TYR A 245 3.68 23.23 17.52
N GLU A 246 2.94 22.31 16.90
CA GLU A 246 3.40 20.95 16.61
C GLU A 246 4.73 20.92 15.85
N SER A 247 4.87 21.74 14.80
CA SER A 247 6.12 21.81 14.02
C SER A 247 7.31 22.33 14.84
N ASP A 248 7.08 23.31 15.71
CA ASP A 248 8.15 23.88 16.54
C ASP A 248 8.63 22.85 17.57
N ILE A 249 7.68 22.17 18.23
CA ILE A 249 7.96 21.11 19.21
C ILE A 249 8.69 19.93 18.56
N ILE A 250 8.28 19.51 17.36
CA ILE A 250 8.94 18.45 16.60
C ILE A 250 10.39 18.84 16.27
N ASN A 251 10.62 20.05 15.77
CA ASN A 251 11.95 20.52 15.41
C ASN A 251 12.87 20.55 16.63
N GLU A 252 12.43 21.09 17.76
CA GLU A 252 13.22 21.13 18.98
C GLU A 252 13.54 19.72 19.52
N LYS A 253 12.62 18.75 19.39
CA LYS A 253 12.92 17.33 19.71
C LYS A 253 14.03 16.77 18.82
N TYR A 254 13.99 17.05 17.52
CA TYR A 254 15.03 16.60 16.60
C TYR A 254 16.37 17.28 16.86
N ASP A 255 16.39 18.58 17.19
CA ASP A 255 17.61 19.28 17.55
C ASP A 255 18.25 18.65 18.80
N PHE A 256 17.46 18.35 19.82
CA PHE A 256 17.92 17.66 21.02
C PHE A 256 18.44 16.24 20.74
N ILE A 257 17.75 15.47 19.89
CA ILE A 257 18.21 14.14 19.44
C ILE A 257 19.56 14.26 18.73
N GLN A 258 19.74 15.25 17.87
CA GLN A 258 21.00 15.46 17.17
C GLN A 258 22.15 15.80 18.13
N GLU A 259 21.89 16.53 19.21
CA GLU A 259 22.88 16.78 20.26
C GLU A 259 23.28 15.47 20.96
N ILE A 260 22.30 14.64 21.36
CA ILE A 260 22.55 13.33 21.95
C ILE A 260 23.42 12.47 21.00
N ILE A 261 23.05 12.39 19.73
CA ILE A 261 23.77 11.58 18.75
C ILE A 261 25.22 12.04 18.56
N LYS A 262 25.47 13.35 18.58
CA LYS A 262 26.85 13.88 18.49
C LYS A 262 27.71 13.49 19.69
N GLU A 263 27.12 13.40 20.88
CA GLU A 263 27.85 13.04 22.10
C GLU A 263 28.05 11.50 22.23
N VAL A 264 27.08 10.71 21.78
CA VAL A 264 27.01 9.27 22.04
C VAL A 264 27.62 8.43 20.90
N LEU A 265 27.57 8.91 19.66
CA LEU A 265 28.02 8.16 18.50
C LEU A 265 29.45 8.52 18.11
N VAL A 266 30.42 7.67 18.42
CA VAL A 266 31.86 7.94 18.24
C VAL A 266 32.30 7.85 16.78
N ASN A 267 31.65 6.99 15.95
CA ASN A 267 32.06 6.70 14.58
C ASN A 267 30.92 6.85 13.57
N LYS A 268 30.25 8.02 13.53
CA LYS A 268 29.14 8.29 12.59
C LYS A 268 29.57 8.26 11.11
N ASP A 269 30.83 8.58 10.81
CA ASP A 269 31.33 8.77 9.43
C ASP A 269 31.57 7.48 8.62
N ARG A 270 31.43 6.30 9.21
CA ARG A 270 31.51 5.02 8.51
C ARG A 270 30.17 4.51 7.95
N GLN A 271 29.08 5.23 8.19
CA GLN A 271 27.81 4.91 7.52
C GLN A 271 27.97 5.08 6.02
N ASP A 272 27.92 3.97 5.36
CA ASP A 272 27.81 3.72 3.93
C ASP A 272 27.88 4.94 2.98
N ALA A 273 29.08 5.38 2.68
CA ALA A 273 29.36 6.33 1.60
C ALA A 273 28.74 5.88 0.25
N LEU A 274 28.45 4.59 0.11
CA LEU A 274 27.74 4.02 -1.05
C LEU A 274 26.24 4.31 -1.01
N THR A 275 25.59 4.17 0.16
CA THR A 275 24.16 4.49 0.34
C THR A 275 23.90 5.97 0.11
N GLU A 276 24.73 6.87 0.68
CA GLU A 276 24.61 8.29 0.43
C GLU A 276 24.81 8.69 -1.04
N LYS A 277 25.81 8.09 -1.71
CA LYS A 277 26.03 8.33 -3.15
C LYS A 277 24.86 7.83 -3.99
N ALA A 278 24.31 6.65 -3.68
CA ALA A 278 23.15 6.12 -4.35
C ALA A 278 21.90 7.00 -4.09
N ASP A 279 21.67 7.38 -2.84
CA ASP A 279 20.53 8.23 -2.47
C ASP A 279 20.62 9.61 -3.11
N ARG A 280 21.81 10.23 -3.19
CA ARG A 280 21.99 11.51 -3.89
C ARG A 280 21.51 11.45 -5.36
N ALA A 281 21.63 10.32 -6.04
CA ALA A 281 21.15 10.13 -7.40
C ALA A 281 19.67 9.72 -7.43
N LEU A 282 19.27 8.74 -6.61
CA LEU A 282 17.96 8.11 -6.65
C LEU A 282 16.86 8.96 -6.01
N THR A 283 17.20 9.79 -5.01
CA THR A 283 16.27 10.71 -4.36
C THR A 283 16.34 12.13 -4.92
N HIS A 284 17.14 12.36 -5.96
CA HIS A 284 17.26 13.67 -6.58
C HIS A 284 15.92 14.12 -7.17
N ARG A 285 15.51 15.36 -6.84
CA ARG A 285 14.19 15.91 -7.20
C ARG A 285 13.86 15.85 -8.71
N VAL A 286 14.87 15.96 -9.56
CA VAL A 286 14.70 15.94 -11.03
C VAL A 286 15.10 14.58 -11.60
N TRP A 287 16.25 14.02 -11.23
CA TRP A 287 16.77 12.78 -11.79
C TRP A 287 16.13 11.52 -11.20
N GLY A 288 15.56 11.59 -9.99
CA GLY A 288 14.88 10.46 -9.35
C GLY A 288 13.74 9.89 -10.20
N ILE A 289 12.94 10.76 -10.86
CA ILE A 289 11.81 10.33 -11.69
C ILE A 289 12.27 9.61 -12.97
N PRO A 290 13.20 10.14 -13.79
CA PRO A 290 13.73 9.42 -14.95
C PRO A 290 14.40 8.09 -14.60
N ILE A 291 15.17 8.03 -13.49
CA ILE A 291 15.81 6.80 -13.04
C ILE A 291 14.74 5.76 -12.67
N PHE A 292 13.72 6.18 -11.91
CA PHE A 292 12.61 5.31 -11.56
C PHE A 292 11.88 4.77 -12.81
N LEU A 293 11.57 5.64 -13.77
CA LEU A 293 10.93 5.22 -15.02
C LEU A 293 11.81 4.24 -15.80
N GLY A 294 13.13 4.45 -15.80
CA GLY A 294 14.10 3.52 -16.40
C GLY A 294 14.08 2.13 -15.73
N ILE A 295 14.10 2.09 -14.41
CA ILE A 295 14.01 0.83 -13.64
C ILE A 295 12.69 0.12 -13.92
N MET A 296 11.56 0.85 -13.92
CA MET A 296 10.25 0.27 -14.23
C MET A 296 10.15 -0.21 -15.67
N ALA A 297 10.75 0.51 -16.61
CA ALA A 297 10.84 0.06 -18.01
C ALA A 297 11.59 -1.28 -18.12
N VAL A 298 12.70 -1.45 -17.40
CA VAL A 298 13.44 -2.74 -17.34
C VAL A 298 12.57 -3.83 -16.71
N VAL A 299 11.87 -3.55 -15.62
CA VAL A 299 10.96 -4.51 -14.97
C VAL A 299 9.87 -4.96 -15.92
N PHE A 300 9.20 -4.02 -16.61
CA PHE A 300 8.15 -4.36 -17.56
C PHE A 300 8.71 -5.07 -18.80
N PHE A 301 9.84 -4.65 -19.33
CA PHE A 301 10.50 -5.33 -20.44
C PHE A 301 10.80 -6.79 -20.10
N LEU A 302 11.41 -7.06 -18.94
CA LEU A 302 11.67 -8.43 -18.49
C LEU A 302 10.38 -9.23 -18.29
N THR A 303 9.37 -8.61 -17.66
CA THR A 303 8.09 -9.26 -17.39
C THR A 303 7.40 -9.69 -18.69
N PHE A 304 7.33 -8.81 -19.69
CA PHE A 304 6.64 -9.13 -20.93
C PHE A 304 7.49 -10.00 -21.84
N THR A 305 8.79 -9.72 -22.01
CA THR A 305 9.63 -10.54 -22.91
C THR A 305 9.79 -11.98 -22.42
N MET A 306 10.17 -12.17 -21.16
CA MET A 306 10.33 -13.51 -20.60
C MET A 306 8.98 -14.17 -20.31
N GLY A 307 8.02 -13.41 -19.81
CA GLY A 307 6.68 -13.90 -19.49
C GLY A 307 5.93 -14.35 -20.72
N ASP A 308 5.93 -13.56 -21.80
CA ASP A 308 5.27 -13.90 -23.05
C ASP A 308 5.95 -15.07 -23.78
N TRP A 309 7.28 -15.19 -23.66
CA TRP A 309 8.01 -16.35 -24.17
C TRP A 309 7.54 -17.65 -23.48
N ILE A 310 7.43 -17.68 -22.14
CA ILE A 310 6.93 -18.84 -21.40
C ILE A 310 5.44 -19.07 -21.69
N LYS A 311 4.65 -17.98 -21.77
CA LYS A 311 3.22 -18.00 -22.10
C LYS A 311 2.97 -18.71 -23.42
N GLY A 312 3.77 -18.45 -24.47
CA GLY A 312 3.64 -19.08 -25.77
C GLY A 312 3.76 -20.61 -25.71
N TYR A 313 4.68 -21.15 -24.91
CA TYR A 313 4.78 -22.61 -24.71
C TYR A 313 3.58 -23.18 -23.95
N LEU A 314 3.06 -22.45 -22.96
CA LEU A 314 1.87 -22.86 -22.21
C LEU A 314 0.61 -22.84 -23.10
N GLU A 315 0.46 -21.85 -23.98
CA GLU A 315 -0.65 -21.77 -24.94
C GLU A 315 -0.66 -22.97 -25.87
N VAL A 316 0.47 -23.30 -26.51
CA VAL A 316 0.59 -24.49 -27.36
C VAL A 316 0.28 -25.77 -26.56
N GLY A 317 0.74 -25.87 -25.32
CA GLY A 317 0.44 -27.02 -24.46
C GLY A 317 -1.05 -27.15 -24.14
N ILE A 318 -1.71 -26.02 -23.80
CA ILE A 318 -3.15 -25.99 -23.48
C ILE A 318 -3.98 -26.27 -24.74
N GLU A 319 -3.62 -25.71 -25.88
CA GLU A 319 -4.29 -26.00 -27.17
C GLU A 319 -4.19 -27.48 -27.56
N SER A 320 -2.97 -28.06 -27.44
CA SER A 320 -2.76 -29.49 -27.69
C SER A 320 -3.56 -30.37 -26.73
N PHE A 321 -3.62 -30.01 -25.46
CA PHE A 321 -4.42 -30.70 -24.45
C PHE A 321 -5.94 -30.56 -24.74
N SER A 322 -6.38 -29.37 -25.11
CA SER A 322 -7.76 -29.09 -25.49
C SER A 322 -8.20 -29.92 -26.72
N ALA A 323 -7.36 -29.97 -27.75
CA ALA A 323 -7.61 -30.81 -28.95
C ALA A 323 -7.71 -32.29 -28.59
N LEU A 324 -6.77 -32.82 -27.78
CA LEU A 324 -6.78 -34.20 -27.34
C LEU A 324 -8.05 -34.55 -26.55
N VAL A 325 -8.48 -33.67 -25.64
CA VAL A 325 -9.73 -33.88 -24.88
C VAL A 325 -10.96 -33.81 -25.78
N SER A 326 -10.99 -32.89 -26.73
CA SER A 326 -12.06 -32.77 -27.73
C SER A 326 -12.20 -34.04 -28.55
N ASP A 327 -11.09 -34.53 -29.09
CA ASP A 327 -11.08 -35.76 -29.89
C ASP A 327 -11.54 -36.99 -29.08
N MET A 328 -11.10 -37.06 -27.82
CA MET A 328 -11.50 -38.13 -26.90
C MET A 328 -13.00 -38.08 -26.57
N LEU A 329 -13.55 -36.89 -26.33
CA LEU A 329 -14.98 -36.70 -26.03
C LEU A 329 -15.85 -37.02 -27.26
N VAL A 330 -15.44 -36.62 -28.45
CA VAL A 330 -16.11 -36.94 -29.70
C VAL A 330 -16.07 -38.44 -29.96
N ALA A 331 -14.94 -39.13 -29.75
CA ALA A 331 -14.80 -40.59 -29.91
C ALA A 331 -15.67 -41.38 -28.93
N THR A 332 -15.97 -40.85 -27.75
CA THR A 332 -16.86 -41.49 -26.76
C THR A 332 -18.34 -41.18 -26.97
N GLY A 333 -18.70 -40.41 -27.99
CA GLY A 333 -20.08 -40.06 -28.32
C GLY A 333 -20.78 -39.15 -27.29
N VAL A 334 -20.02 -38.35 -26.60
CA VAL A 334 -20.55 -37.38 -25.63
C VAL A 334 -21.37 -36.29 -26.35
N ASN A 335 -22.44 -35.81 -25.69
CA ASN A 335 -23.29 -34.74 -26.21
C ASN A 335 -22.45 -33.48 -26.52
N GLU A 336 -22.73 -32.87 -27.67
CA GLU A 336 -22.05 -31.67 -28.19
C GLU A 336 -22.02 -30.54 -27.18
N VAL A 337 -23.10 -30.30 -26.44
CA VAL A 337 -23.21 -29.31 -25.37
C VAL A 337 -22.19 -29.56 -24.27
N LEU A 338 -22.02 -30.82 -23.85
CA LEU A 338 -21.07 -31.18 -22.79
C LEU A 338 -19.63 -31.09 -23.29
N CYS A 339 -19.38 -31.40 -24.55
CA CYS A 339 -18.09 -31.24 -25.19
C CYS A 339 -17.68 -29.77 -25.20
N SER A 340 -18.54 -28.87 -25.69
CA SER A 340 -18.30 -27.42 -25.69
C SER A 340 -18.14 -26.84 -24.27
N LEU A 341 -18.94 -27.29 -23.30
CA LEU A 341 -18.77 -26.87 -21.91
C LEU A 341 -17.38 -27.22 -21.36
N ILE A 342 -16.89 -28.42 -21.62
CA ILE A 342 -15.61 -28.90 -21.14
C ILE A 342 -14.47 -28.17 -21.86
N VAL A 343 -14.52 -28.06 -23.17
CA VAL A 343 -13.45 -27.52 -24.00
C VAL A 343 -13.46 -26.00 -23.93
N ASP A 344 -14.56 -25.35 -24.28
CA ASP A 344 -14.65 -23.89 -24.43
C ASP A 344 -14.99 -23.19 -23.12
N GLY A 345 -15.67 -23.85 -22.18
CA GLY A 345 -15.99 -23.29 -20.86
C GLY A 345 -14.90 -23.56 -19.84
N ILE A 346 -14.56 -24.84 -19.60
CA ILE A 346 -13.67 -25.22 -18.48
C ILE A 346 -12.20 -25.13 -18.88
N ILE A 347 -11.78 -25.80 -19.95
CA ILE A 347 -10.38 -25.87 -20.38
C ILE A 347 -9.91 -24.48 -20.81
N ALA A 348 -10.69 -23.78 -21.62
CA ALA A 348 -10.37 -22.42 -22.02
C ALA A 348 -10.32 -21.45 -20.83
N GLY A 349 -11.25 -21.56 -19.86
CA GLY A 349 -11.26 -20.74 -18.64
C GLY A 349 -10.05 -20.99 -17.74
N VAL A 350 -9.69 -22.25 -17.48
CA VAL A 350 -8.49 -22.61 -16.70
C VAL A 350 -7.22 -22.25 -17.48
N GLY A 351 -7.20 -22.49 -18.78
CA GLY A 351 -6.11 -22.14 -19.69
C GLY A 351 -5.77 -20.65 -19.60
N GLY A 352 -6.79 -19.79 -19.72
CA GLY A 352 -6.61 -18.35 -19.59
C GLY A 352 -6.02 -17.90 -18.25
N ILE A 353 -6.29 -18.60 -17.15
CA ILE A 353 -5.66 -18.32 -15.85
C ILE A 353 -4.18 -18.72 -15.87
N LEU A 354 -3.87 -19.89 -16.41
CA LEU A 354 -2.52 -20.45 -16.42
C LEU A 354 -1.58 -19.69 -17.37
N THR A 355 -2.08 -19.19 -18.50
CA THR A 355 -1.28 -18.42 -19.47
C THR A 355 -0.79 -17.09 -18.91
N PHE A 356 -1.49 -16.47 -17.95
CA PHE A 356 -1.02 -15.24 -17.28
C PHE A 356 -0.08 -15.49 -16.11
N LEU A 357 0.00 -16.72 -15.61
CA LEU A 357 0.80 -17.05 -14.43
C LEU A 357 2.29 -16.67 -14.55
N PRO A 358 2.99 -16.92 -15.69
CA PRO A 358 4.39 -16.53 -15.86
C PRO A 358 4.61 -15.04 -15.76
N ASN A 359 3.78 -14.22 -16.40
CA ASN A 359 3.89 -12.76 -16.38
C ASN A 359 3.70 -12.23 -14.95
N ILE A 360 2.72 -12.77 -14.24
CA ILE A 360 2.44 -12.41 -12.84
C ILE A 360 3.58 -12.84 -11.93
N PHE A 361 4.14 -14.05 -12.14
CA PHE A 361 5.28 -14.54 -11.37
C PHE A 361 6.50 -13.64 -11.52
N ILE A 362 6.89 -13.29 -12.75
CA ILE A 362 8.05 -12.43 -13.04
C ILE A 362 7.83 -11.03 -12.48
N LEU A 363 6.62 -10.48 -12.63
CA LEU A 363 6.29 -9.17 -12.09
C LEU A 363 6.43 -9.15 -10.56
N PHE A 364 5.87 -10.13 -9.85
CA PHE A 364 6.00 -10.20 -8.40
C PHE A 364 7.43 -10.48 -7.94
N LEU A 365 8.21 -11.22 -8.72
CA LEU A 365 9.63 -11.45 -8.44
C LEU A 365 10.42 -10.13 -8.50
N ALA A 366 10.23 -9.35 -9.55
CA ALA A 366 10.88 -8.05 -9.70
C ALA A 366 10.45 -7.07 -8.60
N LEU A 367 9.15 -7.04 -8.27
CA LEU A 367 8.62 -6.18 -7.21
C LEU A 367 9.15 -6.58 -5.83
N ALA A 368 9.18 -7.88 -5.52
CA ALA A 368 9.75 -8.37 -4.26
C ALA A 368 11.22 -7.94 -4.12
N PHE A 369 11.98 -7.99 -5.21
CA PHE A 369 13.35 -7.54 -5.23
C PHE A 369 13.48 -6.04 -4.96
N LEU A 370 12.65 -5.20 -5.61
CA LEU A 370 12.65 -3.75 -5.41
C LEU A 370 12.18 -3.36 -4.00
N GLU A 371 11.21 -4.08 -3.44
CA GLU A 371 10.67 -3.83 -2.11
C GLU A 371 11.68 -4.21 -1.02
N ASP A 372 12.24 -5.42 -1.07
CA ASP A 372 13.19 -5.91 -0.08
C ASP A 372 14.55 -5.16 -0.14
N SER A 373 14.94 -4.65 -1.32
CA SER A 373 16.12 -3.79 -1.47
C SER A 373 15.98 -2.41 -0.80
N GLY A 374 14.78 -1.99 -0.43
CA GLY A 374 14.49 -0.65 0.12
C GLY A 374 14.32 0.44 -0.94
N TYR A 375 14.36 0.10 -2.24
CA TYR A 375 14.21 1.08 -3.33
C TYR A 375 12.82 1.72 -3.37
N MET A 376 11.76 0.95 -3.05
CA MET A 376 10.37 1.46 -3.11
C MET A 376 10.11 2.63 -2.15
N ALA A 377 10.81 2.68 -1.01
CA ALA A 377 10.73 3.82 -0.08
C ALA A 377 11.28 5.12 -0.71
N ARG A 378 12.37 5.04 -1.51
CA ARG A 378 12.93 6.18 -2.23
C ARG A 378 11.99 6.71 -3.30
N VAL A 379 11.32 5.80 -4.02
CA VAL A 379 10.29 6.17 -4.99
C VAL A 379 9.16 6.93 -4.30
N ALA A 380 8.65 6.43 -3.18
CA ALA A 380 7.61 7.10 -2.41
C ALA A 380 8.06 8.51 -1.96
N TYR A 381 9.30 8.65 -1.50
CA TYR A 381 9.88 9.95 -1.10
C TYR A 381 9.95 10.94 -2.26
N VAL A 382 10.47 10.53 -3.42
CA VAL A 382 10.57 11.41 -4.61
C VAL A 382 9.19 11.85 -5.09
N MET A 383 8.21 10.97 -5.00
CA MET A 383 6.84 11.22 -5.48
C MET A 383 5.96 11.97 -4.48
N GLU A 384 6.39 12.13 -3.22
CA GLU A 384 5.61 12.79 -2.17
C GLU A 384 5.17 14.19 -2.59
N GLY A 385 6.09 15.01 -3.14
CA GLY A 385 5.78 16.37 -3.58
C GLY A 385 4.76 16.49 -4.71
N ILE A 386 4.58 15.43 -5.51
CA ILE A 386 3.58 15.38 -6.60
C ILE A 386 2.25 14.84 -6.04
N MET A 387 2.31 13.75 -5.29
CA MET A 387 1.14 13.07 -4.74
C MET A 387 0.40 13.92 -3.70
N SER A 388 1.13 14.66 -2.87
CA SER A 388 0.53 15.58 -1.88
C SER A 388 -0.36 16.65 -2.51
N LYS A 389 -0.02 17.14 -3.73
CA LYS A 389 -0.88 18.07 -4.48
C LYS A 389 -2.21 17.45 -4.91
N LEU A 390 -2.27 16.13 -5.00
CA LEU A 390 -3.49 15.36 -5.30
C LEU A 390 -4.20 14.89 -4.03
N GLY A 391 -3.71 15.28 -2.85
CA GLY A 391 -4.23 14.84 -1.55
C GLY A 391 -4.01 13.36 -1.28
N LEU A 392 -2.87 12.82 -1.74
CA LEU A 392 -2.43 11.45 -1.58
C LEU A 392 -1.00 11.43 -1.02
N SER A 393 -0.64 10.40 -0.28
CA SER A 393 0.75 10.17 0.14
C SER A 393 1.61 9.66 -1.01
N GLY A 394 2.93 9.90 -0.98
CA GLY A 394 3.85 9.40 -2.00
C GLY A 394 3.83 7.87 -2.16
N ARG A 395 3.53 7.14 -1.09
CA ARG A 395 3.33 5.68 -1.16
C ARG A 395 2.17 5.27 -2.06
N ALA A 396 1.18 6.14 -2.30
CA ALA A 396 0.06 5.90 -3.20
C ALA A 396 0.49 5.77 -4.67
N PHE A 397 1.64 6.32 -5.02
CA PHE A 397 2.20 6.22 -6.35
C PHE A 397 2.58 4.78 -6.73
N ILE A 398 3.00 3.96 -5.77
CA ILE A 398 3.40 2.56 -5.98
C ILE A 398 2.26 1.74 -6.58
N PRO A 399 1.06 1.66 -5.95
CA PRO A 399 -0.09 1.00 -6.56
C PRO A 399 -0.47 1.55 -7.95
N MET A 400 -0.38 2.86 -8.14
CA MET A 400 -0.74 3.47 -9.42
C MET A 400 0.17 3.01 -10.56
N ILE A 401 1.48 3.00 -10.37
CA ILE A 401 2.45 2.52 -11.37
C ILE A 401 2.26 1.03 -11.66
N LEU A 402 2.04 0.22 -10.62
CA LEU A 402 1.76 -1.20 -10.82
C LEU A 402 0.52 -1.45 -11.69
N GLY A 403 -0.41 -0.50 -11.70
CA GLY A 403 -1.60 -0.52 -12.56
C GLY A 403 -1.29 -0.59 -14.05
N PHE A 404 -0.15 -0.09 -14.50
CA PHE A 404 0.29 -0.21 -15.90
C PHE A 404 0.67 -1.65 -16.28
N GLY A 405 1.14 -2.44 -15.33
CA GLY A 405 1.36 -3.87 -15.55
C GLY A 405 0.07 -4.67 -15.40
N CYS A 406 -0.48 -4.70 -14.19
CA CYS A 406 -1.73 -5.42 -13.86
C CYS A 406 -2.47 -4.72 -12.72
N THR A 407 -3.77 -4.51 -12.91
CA THR A 407 -4.65 -3.86 -11.92
C THR A 407 -4.81 -4.69 -10.63
N VAL A 408 -4.75 -6.02 -10.69
CA VAL A 408 -4.92 -6.91 -9.53
C VAL A 408 -3.83 -6.69 -8.47
N PRO A 409 -2.52 -6.86 -8.78
CA PRO A 409 -1.46 -6.58 -7.82
C PRO A 409 -1.42 -5.11 -7.40
N ALA A 410 -1.78 -4.20 -8.28
CA ALA A 410 -1.88 -2.78 -7.97
C ALA A 410 -2.89 -2.48 -6.85
N ILE A 411 -4.10 -3.04 -6.93
CA ILE A 411 -5.11 -2.93 -5.88
C ILE A 411 -4.64 -3.62 -4.59
N MET A 412 -3.99 -4.79 -4.68
CA MET A 412 -3.42 -5.47 -3.52
C MET A 412 -2.33 -4.63 -2.83
N ALA A 413 -1.51 -3.92 -3.60
CA ALA A 413 -0.48 -3.04 -3.06
C ALA A 413 -1.05 -1.84 -2.28
N SER A 414 -2.32 -1.47 -2.49
CA SER A 414 -2.96 -0.41 -1.69
C SER A 414 -3.03 -0.72 -0.19
N ARG A 415 -2.79 -1.97 0.23
CA ARG A 415 -2.68 -2.36 1.65
C ARG A 415 -1.54 -1.67 2.38
N THR A 416 -0.49 -1.28 1.66
CA THR A 416 0.67 -0.58 2.25
C THR A 416 0.35 0.85 2.68
N LEU A 417 -0.82 1.36 2.28
CA LEU A 417 -1.29 2.68 2.69
C LEU A 417 -1.94 2.60 4.07
N GLU A 418 -1.43 3.38 5.01
CA GLU A 418 -1.88 3.44 6.40
C GLU A 418 -3.27 4.07 6.50
N ASN A 419 -3.50 5.14 5.72
CA ASN A 419 -4.77 5.85 5.73
C ASN A 419 -5.84 5.12 4.91
N LYS A 420 -6.96 4.75 5.54
CA LYS A 420 -8.08 4.08 4.87
C LYS A 420 -8.68 4.91 3.72
N HIS A 421 -8.72 6.24 3.86
CA HIS A 421 -9.25 7.12 2.81
C HIS A 421 -8.36 7.13 1.58
N ASP A 422 -7.05 7.23 1.75
CA ASP A 422 -6.08 7.17 0.65
C ASP A 422 -6.14 5.81 -0.05
N ARG A 423 -6.28 4.74 0.72
CA ARG A 423 -6.46 3.39 0.20
C ARG A 423 -7.69 3.28 -0.70
N PHE A 424 -8.84 3.84 -0.28
CA PHE A 424 -10.05 3.84 -1.08
C PHE A 424 -9.93 4.73 -2.32
N LYS A 425 -9.31 5.91 -2.22
CA LYS A 425 -9.03 6.79 -3.37
C LYS A 425 -8.17 6.08 -4.40
N VAL A 426 -7.08 5.45 -3.95
CA VAL A 426 -6.16 4.71 -4.83
C VAL A 426 -6.86 3.52 -5.49
N MET A 427 -7.69 2.75 -4.78
CA MET A 427 -8.46 1.67 -5.39
C MET A 427 -9.44 2.14 -6.47
N LEU A 428 -9.96 3.38 -6.36
CA LEU A 428 -10.84 3.98 -7.39
C LEU A 428 -10.06 4.48 -8.60
N ILE A 429 -8.85 5.01 -8.40
CA ILE A 429 -8.05 5.67 -9.43
C ILE A 429 -7.23 4.65 -10.24
N THR A 430 -6.68 3.64 -9.57
CA THR A 430 -5.80 2.63 -10.18
C THR A 430 -6.38 1.95 -11.42
N PRO A 431 -7.68 1.60 -11.52
CA PRO A 431 -8.24 0.98 -12.72
C PRO A 431 -8.20 1.84 -14.00
N PHE A 432 -7.98 3.15 -13.88
CA PHE A 432 -7.81 4.03 -15.06
C PHE A 432 -6.41 3.92 -15.66
N MET A 433 -5.43 3.35 -14.94
CA MET A 433 -4.14 3.01 -15.51
C MET A 433 -4.30 1.87 -16.52
N SER A 434 -3.72 2.03 -17.69
CA SER A 434 -3.84 1.03 -18.76
C SER A 434 -2.99 -0.20 -18.43
N CYS A 435 -3.61 -1.34 -18.13
CA CYS A 435 -2.89 -2.59 -17.93
C CYS A 435 -2.51 -3.24 -19.28
N SER A 436 -1.54 -4.18 -19.22
CA SER A 436 -1.04 -4.89 -20.40
C SER A 436 -2.11 -5.66 -21.17
N ALA A 437 -3.12 -6.22 -20.49
CA ALA A 437 -4.21 -6.96 -21.13
C ALA A 437 -5.09 -6.09 -22.06
N ARG A 438 -5.00 -4.78 -21.97
CA ARG A 438 -5.69 -3.83 -22.88
C ARG A 438 -4.88 -3.52 -24.14
N LEU A 439 -3.58 -3.75 -24.13
CA LEU A 439 -2.68 -3.43 -25.24
C LEU A 439 -3.08 -4.10 -26.57
N PRO A 440 -3.45 -5.40 -26.60
CA PRO A 440 -3.90 -6.05 -27.84
C PRO A 440 -5.11 -5.36 -28.50
N ILE A 441 -6.03 -4.80 -27.70
CA ILE A 441 -7.18 -4.05 -28.20
C ILE A 441 -6.70 -2.78 -28.91
N TYR A 442 -5.77 -2.06 -28.28
CA TYR A 442 -5.26 -0.79 -28.84
C TYR A 442 -4.47 -1.03 -30.12
N ILE A 443 -3.60 -2.05 -30.15
CA ILE A 443 -2.80 -2.39 -31.33
C ILE A 443 -3.74 -2.75 -32.47
N LEU A 444 -4.68 -3.69 -32.26
CA LEU A 444 -5.60 -4.16 -33.30
C LEU A 444 -6.41 -3.01 -33.90
N PHE A 445 -7.13 -2.23 -33.09
CA PHE A 445 -7.97 -1.15 -33.63
C PHE A 445 -7.16 0.05 -34.15
N ALA A 446 -5.97 0.29 -33.62
CA ALA A 446 -5.08 1.33 -34.14
C ALA A 446 -4.49 0.93 -35.48
N GLU A 447 -4.03 -0.30 -35.69
CA GLU A 447 -3.54 -0.80 -36.98
C GLU A 447 -4.63 -0.83 -38.05
N MET A 448 -5.83 -1.26 -37.69
CA MET A 448 -6.97 -1.33 -38.61
C MET A 448 -7.41 0.03 -39.12
N PHE A 449 -7.53 1.03 -38.26
CA PHE A 449 -8.16 2.31 -38.60
C PHE A 449 -7.17 3.47 -38.76
N PHE A 450 -5.96 3.42 -38.17
CA PHE A 450 -5.01 4.52 -38.15
C PHE A 450 -3.69 4.22 -38.89
N LYS A 451 -3.47 2.97 -39.31
CA LYS A 451 -2.31 2.55 -40.16
C LYS A 451 -0.97 3.18 -39.72
N GLU A 452 -0.44 4.13 -40.48
CA GLU A 452 0.85 4.80 -40.21
C GLU A 452 0.93 5.48 -38.83
N ARG A 453 -0.21 5.87 -38.23
CA ARG A 453 -0.29 6.53 -36.95
C ARG A 453 -0.68 5.56 -35.80
N ALA A 454 -0.77 4.27 -36.09
CA ALA A 454 -1.22 3.26 -35.14
C ALA A 454 -0.45 3.28 -33.81
N MET A 455 0.89 3.35 -33.90
CA MET A 455 1.74 3.40 -32.72
C MET A 455 1.47 4.65 -31.85
N ILE A 456 1.32 5.81 -32.46
CA ILE A 456 1.05 7.07 -31.74
C ILE A 456 -0.31 6.98 -31.04
N VAL A 457 -1.31 6.43 -31.72
CA VAL A 457 -2.66 6.25 -31.16
C VAL A 457 -2.65 5.26 -30.00
N ALA A 458 -1.98 4.13 -30.13
CA ALA A 458 -1.86 3.15 -29.05
C ALA A 458 -1.15 3.72 -27.81
N TYR A 459 -0.05 4.45 -27.98
CA TYR A 459 0.62 5.13 -26.87
C TYR A 459 -0.21 6.26 -26.26
N SER A 460 -1.01 6.97 -27.06
CA SER A 460 -1.90 8.02 -26.56
C SER A 460 -2.92 7.48 -25.54
N MET A 461 -3.33 6.19 -25.63
CA MET A 461 -4.22 5.57 -24.65
C MET A 461 -3.61 5.54 -23.25
N TYR A 462 -2.32 5.27 -23.13
CA TYR A 462 -1.61 5.31 -21.84
C TYR A 462 -1.59 6.73 -21.26
N LEU A 463 -1.34 7.74 -22.11
CA LEU A 463 -1.36 9.14 -21.67
C LEU A 463 -2.77 9.58 -21.26
N ILE A 464 -3.80 9.21 -22.03
CA ILE A 464 -5.19 9.53 -21.71
C ILE A 464 -5.58 8.88 -20.38
N GLY A 465 -5.23 7.61 -20.17
CA GLY A 465 -5.48 6.92 -18.88
C GLY A 465 -4.85 7.65 -17.70
N LEU A 466 -3.60 8.07 -17.83
CA LEU A 466 -2.90 8.85 -16.81
C LEU A 466 -3.57 10.20 -16.55
N VAL A 467 -3.93 10.93 -17.58
CA VAL A 467 -4.62 12.23 -17.47
C VAL A 467 -5.97 12.07 -16.78
N VAL A 468 -6.77 11.07 -17.16
CA VAL A 468 -8.07 10.80 -16.52
C VAL A 468 -7.88 10.42 -15.04
N ALA A 469 -6.87 9.60 -14.74
CA ALA A 469 -6.56 9.23 -13.34
C ALA A 469 -6.21 10.46 -12.49
N ILE A 470 -5.39 11.38 -13.02
CA ILE A 470 -5.03 12.64 -12.35
C ILE A 470 -6.25 13.54 -12.18
N LEU A 471 -7.09 13.67 -13.21
CA LEU A 471 -8.33 14.47 -13.13
C LEU A 471 -9.28 13.90 -12.08
N VAL A 472 -9.49 12.58 -12.06
CA VAL A 472 -10.33 11.92 -11.05
C VAL A 472 -9.74 12.12 -9.65
N ALA A 473 -8.42 11.98 -9.48
CA ALA A 473 -7.76 12.24 -8.19
C ALA A 473 -7.97 13.67 -7.73
N ALA A 474 -7.80 14.66 -8.64
CA ALA A 474 -7.99 16.07 -8.35
C ALA A 474 -9.45 16.38 -7.97
N VAL A 475 -10.43 15.82 -8.69
CA VAL A 475 -11.87 16.00 -8.37
C VAL A 475 -12.20 15.41 -7.00
N ILE A 476 -11.70 14.21 -6.70
CA ILE A 476 -11.90 13.58 -5.38
C ILE A 476 -11.27 14.45 -4.28
N HIS A 477 -10.07 15.00 -4.51
CA HIS A 477 -9.40 15.89 -3.55
C HIS A 477 -10.19 17.19 -3.30
N LEU A 478 -10.77 17.77 -4.35
CA LEU A 478 -11.61 18.98 -4.23
C LEU A 478 -12.91 18.74 -3.44
N ILE A 479 -13.49 17.54 -3.57
CA ILE A 479 -14.71 17.15 -2.86
C ILE A 479 -14.39 16.80 -1.39
N ASP A 480 -13.27 16.14 -1.16
CA ASP A 480 -12.82 15.72 0.16
C ASP A 480 -12.06 16.87 0.84
N LYS A 481 -12.79 17.75 1.50
CA LYS A 481 -12.24 18.92 2.22
C LYS A 481 -11.43 18.57 3.49
N ARG A 482 -11.25 17.31 3.81
CA ARG A 482 -10.46 16.89 4.97
C ARG A 482 -8.98 17.16 4.64
N LYS A 483 -8.36 18.06 5.38
CA LYS A 483 -6.92 18.24 5.34
C LYS A 483 -6.28 16.94 5.83
N SER A 484 -5.70 16.21 4.92
CA SER A 484 -4.78 15.13 5.24
C SER A 484 -3.47 15.78 5.69
N GLU A 485 -3.37 16.09 6.97
CA GLU A 485 -2.11 16.50 7.60
C GLU A 485 -1.23 15.26 7.82
N ASN A 486 -1.01 14.50 6.76
CA ASN A 486 -0.08 13.40 6.80
C ASN A 486 1.33 13.94 6.57
N TYR A 487 1.97 14.46 7.59
CA TYR A 487 3.43 14.52 7.65
C TYR A 487 3.95 13.09 7.83
N LEU A 488 3.90 12.30 6.77
CA LEU A 488 4.55 11.00 6.74
C LEU A 488 6.06 11.24 6.72
N LEU A 489 6.69 11.02 7.85
CA LEU A 489 8.12 10.74 7.90
C LEU A 489 8.36 9.44 7.11
N ILE A 490 8.63 9.59 5.81
CA ILE A 490 8.99 8.44 4.96
C ILE A 490 10.42 8.07 5.32
N GLU A 491 10.54 7.00 6.10
CA GLU A 491 11.84 6.43 6.39
C GLU A 491 12.45 5.82 5.13
N LEU A 492 13.68 6.17 4.85
CA LEU A 492 14.49 5.56 3.82
C LEU A 492 15.28 4.39 4.46
N PRO A 493 14.80 3.14 4.38
CA PRO A 493 15.52 1.99 4.92
C PRO A 493 16.86 1.85 4.18
N GLU A 494 17.87 1.31 4.84
CA GLU A 494 19.14 1.03 4.18
C GLU A 494 18.97 0.06 3.03
N TYR A 495 19.82 0.20 2.00
CA TYR A 495 19.86 -0.78 0.93
C TYR A 495 20.32 -2.14 1.46
N LYS A 496 19.54 -3.15 1.17
CA LYS A 496 19.83 -4.53 1.54
C LYS A 496 19.87 -5.38 0.27
N ILE A 497 20.80 -6.32 0.23
CA ILE A 497 20.75 -7.38 -0.79
C ILE A 497 19.55 -8.27 -0.45
N PRO A 498 18.56 -8.38 -1.34
CA PRO A 498 17.37 -9.18 -1.09
C PRO A 498 17.70 -10.62 -0.73
N SER A 499 17.06 -11.15 0.30
CA SER A 499 17.20 -12.54 0.69
C SER A 499 16.41 -13.42 -0.27
N SER A 500 17.07 -14.35 -0.95
CA SER A 500 16.41 -15.28 -1.89
C SER A 500 15.26 -16.05 -1.25
N ARG A 501 15.39 -16.41 0.03
CA ARG A 501 14.34 -17.10 0.80
C ARG A 501 13.12 -16.20 1.03
N THR A 502 13.34 -14.94 1.43
CA THR A 502 12.26 -13.98 1.67
C THR A 502 11.51 -13.68 0.38
N VAL A 503 12.24 -13.42 -0.70
CA VAL A 503 11.69 -13.19 -2.04
C VAL A 503 10.87 -14.40 -2.51
N ALA A 504 11.39 -15.61 -2.37
CA ALA A 504 10.68 -16.83 -2.78
C ALA A 504 9.36 -17.04 -2.01
N ILE A 505 9.38 -16.82 -0.69
CA ILE A 505 8.17 -16.93 0.15
C ILE A 505 7.15 -15.87 -0.28
N TYR A 506 7.56 -14.62 -0.45
CA TYR A 506 6.69 -13.53 -0.87
C TYR A 506 6.03 -13.83 -2.23
N VAL A 507 6.84 -14.21 -3.23
CA VAL A 507 6.34 -14.54 -4.57
C VAL A 507 5.36 -15.72 -4.51
N TRP A 508 5.68 -16.77 -3.76
CA TRP A 508 4.79 -17.92 -3.61
C TRP A 508 3.44 -17.55 -2.98
N GLU A 509 3.44 -16.73 -1.93
CA GLU A 509 2.21 -16.24 -1.31
C GLU A 509 1.35 -15.43 -2.30
N LYS A 510 1.96 -14.54 -3.08
CA LYS A 510 1.25 -13.73 -4.08
C LYS A 510 0.70 -14.57 -5.23
N VAL A 511 1.48 -15.53 -5.72
CA VAL A 511 1.04 -16.48 -6.75
C VAL A 511 -0.08 -17.37 -6.25
N LYS A 512 0.04 -17.91 -5.03
CA LYS A 512 -1.02 -18.69 -4.38
C LYS A 512 -2.29 -17.86 -4.22
N ASP A 513 -2.17 -16.62 -3.78
CA ASP A 513 -3.29 -15.68 -3.64
C ASP A 513 -3.96 -15.41 -5.00
N TYR A 514 -3.19 -15.25 -6.06
CA TYR A 514 -3.72 -15.10 -7.41
C TYR A 514 -4.50 -16.33 -7.86
N LEU A 515 -3.90 -17.52 -7.79
CA LEU A 515 -4.53 -18.77 -8.22
C LEU A 515 -5.81 -19.09 -7.44
N THR A 516 -5.78 -18.95 -6.11
CA THR A 516 -6.94 -19.31 -5.27
C THR A 516 -8.06 -18.28 -5.30
N LYS A 517 -7.75 -17.01 -5.49
CA LYS A 517 -8.73 -15.91 -5.30
C LYS A 517 -9.16 -15.28 -6.62
N ALA A 518 -8.20 -14.92 -7.48
CA ALA A 518 -8.52 -14.40 -8.81
C ALA A 518 -8.89 -15.52 -9.78
N GLY A 519 -8.16 -16.64 -9.73
CA GLY A 519 -8.40 -17.80 -10.58
C GLY A 519 -9.82 -18.35 -10.44
N THR A 520 -10.32 -18.57 -9.21
CA THR A 520 -11.70 -19.04 -8.99
C THR A 520 -12.74 -18.07 -9.55
N THR A 521 -12.52 -16.76 -9.41
CA THR A 521 -13.44 -15.74 -9.91
C THR A 521 -13.45 -15.71 -11.45
N ILE A 522 -12.28 -15.80 -12.08
CA ILE A 522 -12.14 -15.85 -13.55
C ILE A 522 -12.80 -17.12 -14.09
N PHE A 523 -12.56 -18.26 -13.45
CA PHE A 523 -13.16 -19.53 -13.83
C PHE A 523 -14.69 -19.49 -13.82
N VAL A 524 -15.29 -18.97 -12.73
CA VAL A 524 -16.75 -18.81 -12.66
C VAL A 524 -17.25 -17.84 -13.73
N ALA A 525 -16.54 -16.72 -13.93
CA ALA A 525 -16.90 -15.75 -14.97
C ALA A 525 -16.83 -16.36 -16.37
N SER A 526 -15.84 -17.22 -16.67
CA SER A 526 -15.74 -17.92 -17.97
C SER A 526 -16.90 -18.86 -18.22
N ILE A 527 -17.32 -19.62 -17.20
CA ILE A 527 -18.51 -20.49 -17.32
C ILE A 527 -19.78 -19.66 -17.56
N VAL A 528 -19.96 -18.56 -16.82
CA VAL A 528 -21.12 -17.68 -17.01
C VAL A 528 -21.11 -17.08 -18.41
N MET A 529 -19.96 -16.66 -18.92
CA MET A 529 -19.83 -16.14 -20.29
C MET A 529 -20.11 -17.21 -21.33
N TRP A 530 -19.59 -18.44 -21.12
CA TRP A 530 -19.90 -19.56 -22.01
C TRP A 530 -21.43 -19.82 -22.07
N VAL A 531 -22.11 -19.82 -20.94
CA VAL A 531 -23.59 -19.99 -20.90
C VAL A 531 -24.27 -18.82 -21.65
N LEU A 532 -23.87 -17.59 -21.45
CA LEU A 532 -24.47 -16.42 -22.11
C LEU A 532 -24.30 -16.46 -23.65
N LEU A 533 -23.19 -17.02 -24.14
CA LEU A 533 -22.87 -17.05 -25.57
C LEU A 533 -23.37 -18.26 -26.29
N ASN A 534 -23.59 -19.39 -25.57
CA ASN A 534 -24.01 -20.66 -26.19
C ASN A 534 -25.47 -21.08 -25.87
N PHE A 535 -26.17 -20.29 -25.03
CA PHE A 535 -27.60 -20.53 -24.77
C PHE A 535 -28.43 -19.30 -25.15
N GLY A 536 -29.61 -19.55 -25.69
CA GLY A 536 -30.59 -18.55 -26.05
C GLY A 536 -32.00 -18.94 -25.61
N PRO A 537 -33.03 -18.14 -25.96
CA PRO A 537 -34.43 -18.40 -25.61
C PRO A 537 -34.97 -19.77 -26.10
N HIS A 538 -34.33 -20.34 -27.15
CA HIS A 538 -34.73 -21.60 -27.76
C HIS A 538 -33.86 -22.80 -27.32
N GLY A 539 -32.93 -22.59 -26.36
CA GLY A 539 -32.01 -23.61 -25.85
C GLY A 539 -30.56 -23.40 -26.28
N TYR A 540 -29.82 -24.50 -26.41
CA TYR A 540 -28.43 -24.45 -26.87
C TYR A 540 -28.35 -24.01 -28.33
N THR A 541 -27.51 -23.07 -28.64
CA THR A 541 -27.27 -22.52 -29.97
C THR A 541 -25.79 -22.44 -30.28
N THR A 542 -25.42 -22.79 -31.49
CA THR A 542 -24.08 -22.58 -32.06
C THR A 542 -23.95 -21.22 -32.75
N GLU A 543 -25.12 -20.61 -33.07
CA GLU A 543 -25.14 -19.26 -33.65
C GLU A 543 -25.28 -18.20 -32.58
N MET A 544 -24.25 -17.35 -32.42
CA MET A 544 -24.22 -16.33 -31.38
C MET A 544 -25.32 -15.27 -31.47
N VAL A 545 -25.93 -15.09 -32.67
CA VAL A 545 -27.05 -14.15 -32.89
C VAL A 545 -28.27 -14.51 -32.04
N ASP A 546 -28.49 -15.81 -31.84
CA ASP A 546 -29.63 -16.34 -31.07
C ASP A 546 -29.32 -16.55 -29.59
N SER A 547 -28.13 -16.12 -29.14
CA SER A 547 -27.70 -16.30 -27.75
C SER A 547 -28.31 -15.23 -26.82
N PHE A 548 -28.34 -15.55 -25.51
CA PHE A 548 -28.64 -14.53 -24.47
C PHE A 548 -27.67 -13.35 -24.51
N GLY A 549 -26.42 -13.59 -24.93
CA GLY A 549 -25.44 -12.54 -25.17
C GLY A 549 -25.91 -11.54 -26.21
N ALA A 550 -26.43 -12.00 -27.35
CA ALA A 550 -26.96 -11.12 -28.39
C ALA A 550 -28.20 -10.34 -27.91
N VAL A 551 -29.12 -10.99 -27.19
CA VAL A 551 -30.33 -10.35 -26.62
C VAL A 551 -29.87 -9.20 -25.66
N LEU A 552 -28.93 -9.45 -24.78
CA LEU A 552 -28.34 -8.43 -23.89
C LEU A 552 -27.63 -7.34 -24.69
N GLY A 553 -26.88 -7.70 -25.73
CA GLY A 553 -26.23 -6.77 -26.63
C GLY A 553 -27.21 -5.80 -27.28
N HIS A 554 -28.28 -6.30 -27.86
CA HIS A 554 -29.33 -5.48 -28.46
C HIS A 554 -30.03 -4.57 -27.44
N TRP A 555 -30.26 -5.06 -26.22
CA TRP A 555 -30.83 -4.24 -25.16
C TRP A 555 -29.90 -3.09 -24.71
N LEU A 556 -28.58 -3.26 -24.83
CA LEU A 556 -27.59 -2.25 -24.49
C LEU A 556 -27.28 -1.26 -25.63
N VAL A 557 -27.65 -1.54 -26.88
CA VAL A 557 -27.42 -0.64 -28.03
C VAL A 557 -27.85 0.80 -27.73
N PRO A 558 -29.07 1.07 -27.20
CA PRO A 558 -29.46 2.46 -26.94
C PRO A 558 -28.56 3.20 -25.94
N PHE A 559 -27.90 2.47 -25.03
CA PHE A 559 -26.95 3.03 -24.09
C PHE A 559 -25.60 3.37 -24.74
N PHE A 560 -25.19 2.60 -25.74
CA PHE A 560 -23.93 2.76 -26.46
C PHE A 560 -24.03 3.66 -27.71
N GLU A 561 -25.22 3.84 -28.26
CA GLU A 561 -25.43 4.68 -29.46
C GLU A 561 -24.98 6.14 -29.26
N PRO A 562 -25.25 6.83 -28.14
CA PRO A 562 -24.82 8.22 -27.93
C PRO A 562 -23.29 8.41 -27.89
N ILE A 563 -22.53 7.35 -27.67
CA ILE A 563 -21.06 7.36 -27.62
C ILE A 563 -20.42 6.78 -28.89
N GLY A 564 -21.24 6.56 -29.94
CA GLY A 564 -20.79 6.03 -31.24
C GLY A 564 -20.48 4.51 -31.24
N LEU A 565 -20.92 3.77 -30.25
CA LEU A 565 -20.66 2.32 -30.09
C LEU A 565 -21.96 1.50 -30.16
N GLY A 566 -22.99 1.96 -30.89
CA GLY A 566 -24.32 1.36 -30.98
C GLY A 566 -24.40 0.05 -31.77
N TYR A 567 -23.41 -0.84 -31.64
CA TYR A 567 -23.32 -2.13 -32.31
C TYR A 567 -23.48 -3.24 -31.28
N TRP A 568 -24.47 -4.14 -31.47
CA TRP A 568 -24.72 -5.19 -30.49
C TRP A 568 -23.52 -6.15 -30.32
N GLN A 569 -22.77 -6.43 -31.41
CA GLN A 569 -21.57 -7.26 -31.34
C GLN A 569 -20.50 -6.61 -30.43
N ILE A 570 -20.31 -5.29 -30.55
CA ILE A 570 -19.37 -4.55 -29.69
C ILE A 570 -19.84 -4.54 -28.25
N ALA A 571 -21.15 -4.39 -28.01
CA ALA A 571 -21.72 -4.46 -26.66
C ALA A 571 -21.46 -5.82 -26.03
N VAL A 572 -21.66 -6.92 -26.76
CA VAL A 572 -21.38 -8.29 -26.31
C VAL A 572 -19.88 -8.50 -26.06
N ALA A 573 -19.02 -8.04 -26.95
CA ALA A 573 -17.57 -8.11 -26.79
C ALA A 573 -17.10 -7.35 -25.53
N LEU A 574 -17.68 -6.18 -25.23
CA LEU A 574 -17.39 -5.41 -24.01
C LEU A 574 -17.87 -6.13 -22.74
N ILE A 575 -19.00 -6.82 -22.76
CA ILE A 575 -19.46 -7.67 -21.65
C ILE A 575 -18.47 -8.83 -21.45
N ALA A 576 -18.09 -9.53 -22.53
CA ALA A 576 -17.07 -10.59 -22.46
C ALA A 576 -15.74 -10.08 -21.91
N GLY A 577 -15.34 -8.88 -22.28
CA GLY A 577 -14.15 -8.19 -21.78
C GLY A 577 -14.18 -7.82 -20.29
N ILE A 578 -15.29 -8.01 -19.58
CA ILE A 578 -15.31 -7.91 -18.10
C ILE A 578 -14.69 -9.17 -17.48
N SER A 579 -14.79 -10.33 -18.10
CA SER A 579 -14.10 -11.54 -17.61
C SER A 579 -12.58 -11.36 -17.69
N ALA A 580 -12.07 -11.05 -18.88
CA ALA A 580 -10.68 -10.73 -19.16
C ALA A 580 -10.61 -9.79 -20.38
N LYS A 581 -9.74 -8.78 -20.33
CA LYS A 581 -9.75 -7.68 -21.31
C LYS A 581 -9.40 -8.13 -22.73
N GLU A 582 -8.47 -9.05 -22.89
CA GLU A 582 -8.08 -9.61 -24.18
C GLU A 582 -9.22 -10.37 -24.87
N VAL A 583 -10.20 -10.86 -24.13
CA VAL A 583 -11.38 -11.56 -24.68
C VAL A 583 -12.20 -10.64 -25.60
N VAL A 584 -12.08 -9.32 -25.46
CA VAL A 584 -12.71 -8.37 -26.41
C VAL A 584 -12.28 -8.66 -27.83
N VAL A 585 -10.98 -8.89 -28.07
CA VAL A 585 -10.43 -9.14 -29.41
C VAL A 585 -10.94 -10.46 -29.97
N SER A 586 -10.85 -11.54 -29.19
CA SER A 586 -11.34 -12.85 -29.61
C SER A 586 -12.86 -12.89 -29.79
N SER A 587 -13.62 -12.21 -28.93
CA SER A 587 -15.07 -12.08 -29.10
C SER A 587 -15.43 -11.30 -30.37
N CYS A 588 -14.70 -10.23 -30.71
CA CYS A 588 -14.90 -9.54 -31.99
C CYS A 588 -14.63 -10.47 -33.17
N ALA A 589 -13.55 -11.29 -33.12
CA ALA A 589 -13.25 -12.26 -34.18
C ALA A 589 -14.41 -13.20 -34.41
N VAL A 590 -14.93 -13.79 -33.38
CA VAL A 590 -16.05 -14.80 -33.44
C VAL A 590 -17.36 -14.11 -33.84
N LEU A 591 -17.72 -12.97 -33.23
CA LEU A 591 -18.97 -12.24 -33.49
C LEU A 591 -19.06 -11.67 -34.92
N PHE A 592 -17.94 -11.42 -35.56
CA PHE A 592 -17.86 -10.97 -36.95
C PHE A 592 -17.50 -12.11 -37.92
N GLY A 593 -17.38 -13.35 -37.45
CA GLY A 593 -17.11 -14.53 -38.27
C GLY A 593 -15.74 -14.57 -38.93
N ILE A 594 -14.70 -14.01 -38.24
CA ILE A 594 -13.36 -13.90 -38.78
C ILE A 594 -12.45 -14.93 -38.09
N PRO A 595 -11.93 -15.94 -38.78
CA PRO A 595 -11.14 -17.01 -38.15
C PRO A 595 -9.83 -16.51 -37.52
N ASN A 596 -9.19 -15.51 -38.13
CA ASN A 596 -7.95 -14.91 -37.61
C ASN A 596 -7.97 -13.38 -37.77
N ILE A 597 -8.38 -12.69 -36.72
CA ILE A 597 -8.53 -11.23 -36.72
C ILE A 597 -7.16 -10.50 -36.70
N THR A 598 -6.08 -11.17 -36.30
CA THR A 598 -4.74 -10.60 -36.21
C THR A 598 -3.97 -10.69 -37.53
N SER A 599 -4.48 -11.44 -38.50
CA SER A 599 -3.91 -11.48 -39.86
C SER A 599 -4.31 -10.23 -40.65
N GLU A 600 -3.46 -9.79 -41.59
CA GLU A 600 -3.72 -8.63 -42.46
C GLU A 600 -5.04 -8.82 -43.24
N ALA A 601 -5.30 -10.02 -43.73
CA ALA A 601 -6.54 -10.33 -44.43
C ALA A 601 -7.77 -10.26 -43.48
N GLY A 602 -7.65 -10.76 -42.26
CA GLY A 602 -8.72 -10.71 -41.25
C GLY A 602 -9.02 -9.26 -40.83
N MET A 603 -7.99 -8.47 -40.56
CA MET A 603 -8.16 -7.04 -40.26
C MET A 603 -8.86 -6.26 -41.37
N ASN A 604 -8.47 -6.49 -42.61
CA ASN A 604 -9.12 -5.82 -43.78
C ASN A 604 -10.58 -6.25 -43.95
N THR A 605 -10.89 -7.52 -43.68
CA THR A 605 -12.27 -8.05 -43.70
C THR A 605 -13.12 -7.38 -42.61
N LEU A 606 -12.60 -7.24 -41.40
CA LEU A 606 -13.31 -6.58 -40.31
C LEU A 606 -13.55 -5.12 -40.55
N VAL A 607 -12.53 -4.40 -41.10
CA VAL A 607 -12.68 -2.98 -41.53
C VAL A 607 -13.76 -2.84 -42.59
N GLY A 608 -13.84 -3.78 -43.53
CA GLY A 608 -14.91 -3.80 -44.53
C GLY A 608 -16.30 -3.96 -43.94
N ILE A 609 -16.47 -4.95 -43.07
CA ILE A 609 -17.75 -5.23 -42.37
C ILE A 609 -18.17 -4.04 -41.49
N LEU A 610 -17.27 -3.52 -40.68
CA LEU A 610 -17.53 -2.39 -39.83
C LEU A 610 -17.77 -1.09 -40.60
N GLY A 611 -17.03 -0.89 -41.72
CA GLY A 611 -17.20 0.25 -42.56
C GLY A 611 -18.57 0.32 -43.25
N THR A 612 -19.11 -0.83 -43.69
CA THR A 612 -20.48 -0.89 -44.25
C THR A 612 -21.55 -0.58 -43.20
N ALA A 613 -21.27 -0.84 -41.92
CA ALA A 613 -22.13 -0.46 -40.81
C ALA A 613 -21.95 0.98 -40.31
N GLY A 614 -21.06 1.77 -40.92
CA GLY A 614 -20.79 3.17 -40.55
C GLY A 614 -19.80 3.34 -39.37
N PHE A 615 -19.05 2.30 -39.01
CA PHE A 615 -18.02 2.37 -37.98
C PHE A 615 -16.72 2.90 -38.57
N GLY A 616 -16.32 4.09 -38.18
CA GLY A 616 -15.14 4.78 -38.70
C GLY A 616 -14.01 4.93 -37.66
N GLN A 617 -13.00 5.73 -38.03
CA GLN A 617 -11.85 6.02 -37.17
C GLN A 617 -12.25 6.59 -35.81
N LEU A 618 -13.25 7.48 -35.76
CA LEU A 618 -13.74 8.08 -34.52
C LEU A 618 -14.38 7.03 -33.60
N ASN A 619 -15.16 6.10 -34.16
CA ASN A 619 -15.78 5.02 -33.41
C ASN A 619 -14.72 4.06 -32.86
N ALA A 620 -13.67 3.75 -33.64
CA ALA A 620 -12.55 2.92 -33.16
C ALA A 620 -11.80 3.61 -32.02
N PHE A 621 -11.57 4.92 -32.10
CA PHE A 621 -10.95 5.68 -31.03
C PHE A 621 -11.83 5.71 -29.78
N CYS A 622 -13.13 5.92 -29.93
CA CYS A 622 -14.09 5.85 -28.83
C CYS A 622 -14.13 4.47 -28.18
N LEU A 623 -14.06 3.39 -28.95
CA LEU A 623 -13.99 2.03 -28.42
C LEU A 623 -12.73 1.78 -27.59
N MET A 624 -11.57 2.24 -28.08
CA MET A 624 -10.32 2.12 -27.32
C MET A 624 -10.39 2.89 -26.00
N ILE A 625 -10.94 4.11 -25.99
CA ILE A 625 -11.11 4.92 -24.78
C ILE A 625 -12.11 4.27 -23.82
N PHE A 626 -13.22 3.77 -24.34
CA PHE A 626 -14.19 3.07 -23.51
C PHE A 626 -13.56 1.82 -22.88
N CYS A 627 -12.82 1.01 -23.66
CA CYS A 627 -12.07 -0.15 -23.18
C CYS A 627 -11.00 0.21 -22.13
N LEU A 628 -10.40 1.40 -22.24
CA LEU A 628 -9.46 1.92 -21.26
C LEU A 628 -10.12 2.23 -19.92
N LEU A 629 -11.29 2.85 -19.91
CA LEU A 629 -11.85 3.49 -18.72
C LEU A 629 -12.97 2.69 -18.04
N TYR A 630 -13.64 1.75 -18.76
CA TYR A 630 -14.76 1.00 -18.21
C TYR A 630 -14.33 -0.03 -17.16
N ILE A 631 -15.30 -0.71 -16.57
CA ILE A 631 -15.14 -1.70 -15.50
C ILE A 631 -13.90 -2.59 -15.75
N PRO A 632 -12.97 -2.72 -14.79
CA PRO A 632 -11.81 -3.59 -14.95
C PRO A 632 -12.25 -5.08 -14.98
N CYS A 633 -11.28 -5.98 -15.17
CA CYS A 633 -11.58 -7.41 -15.22
C CYS A 633 -12.19 -7.93 -13.90
N ALA A 634 -12.91 -9.05 -13.98
CA ALA A 634 -13.59 -9.69 -12.84
C ALA A 634 -12.63 -9.95 -11.67
N ALA A 635 -11.37 -10.32 -11.95
CA ALA A 635 -10.33 -10.51 -10.93
C ALA A 635 -10.01 -9.21 -10.16
N ALA A 636 -9.94 -8.07 -10.87
CA ALA A 636 -9.73 -6.78 -10.22
C ALA A 636 -10.93 -6.37 -9.37
N MET A 637 -12.16 -6.59 -9.86
CA MET A 637 -13.37 -6.31 -9.09
C MET A 637 -13.47 -7.16 -7.83
N ALA A 638 -13.15 -8.46 -7.92
CA ALA A 638 -13.09 -9.36 -6.76
C ALA A 638 -12.02 -8.89 -5.75
N THR A 639 -10.89 -8.37 -6.25
CA THR A 639 -9.84 -7.83 -5.40
C THR A 639 -10.28 -6.54 -4.69
N ILE A 640 -10.95 -5.61 -5.40
CA ILE A 640 -11.56 -4.40 -4.78
C ILE A 640 -12.52 -4.80 -3.66
N LYS A 641 -13.44 -5.76 -3.90
CA LYS A 641 -14.36 -6.26 -2.88
C LYS A 641 -13.62 -6.74 -1.64
N ARG A 642 -12.57 -7.51 -1.83
CA ARG A 642 -11.79 -8.11 -0.74
C ARG A 642 -11.02 -7.05 0.04
N GLU A 643 -10.32 -6.15 -0.65
CA GLU A 643 -9.53 -5.10 -0.01
C GLU A 643 -10.40 -4.06 0.69
N ALA A 644 -11.54 -3.72 0.12
CA ALA A 644 -12.52 -2.83 0.74
C ALA A 644 -13.39 -3.53 1.80
N ARG A 645 -13.38 -4.88 1.86
CA ARG A 645 -14.29 -5.70 2.69
C ARG A 645 -15.77 -5.32 2.53
N SER A 646 -16.18 -4.84 1.36
CA SER A 646 -17.52 -4.30 1.10
C SER A 646 -18.00 -4.56 -0.33
N TRP A 647 -19.18 -5.21 -0.46
CA TRP A 647 -19.88 -5.34 -1.74
C TRP A 647 -20.36 -3.97 -2.27
N LYS A 648 -20.82 -3.10 -1.36
CA LYS A 648 -21.31 -1.78 -1.72
C LYS A 648 -20.22 -0.93 -2.37
N TRP A 649 -18.99 -1.02 -1.85
CA TRP A 649 -17.85 -0.31 -2.40
C TRP A 649 -17.43 -0.86 -3.78
N MET A 650 -17.48 -2.17 -3.97
CA MET A 650 -17.22 -2.79 -5.26
C MET A 650 -18.23 -2.33 -6.32
N CYS A 651 -19.54 -2.38 -6.00
CA CYS A 651 -20.58 -1.92 -6.92
C CYS A 651 -20.45 -0.42 -7.22
N PHE A 652 -20.17 0.41 -6.19
CA PHE A 652 -19.91 1.84 -6.37
C PHE A 652 -18.74 2.07 -7.33
N SER A 653 -17.61 1.36 -7.15
CA SER A 653 -16.45 1.45 -8.02
C SER A 653 -16.78 1.07 -9.46
N ALA A 654 -17.55 0.02 -9.69
CA ALA A 654 -17.98 -0.40 -11.02
C ALA A 654 -18.84 0.67 -11.72
N VAL A 655 -19.85 1.19 -11.02
CA VAL A 655 -20.75 2.24 -11.54
C VAL A 655 -19.97 3.53 -11.81
N PHE A 656 -19.07 3.91 -10.89
CA PHE A 656 -18.24 5.09 -11.05
C PHE A 656 -17.33 5.01 -12.29
N GLN A 657 -16.66 3.87 -12.50
CA GLN A 657 -15.79 3.67 -13.66
C GLN A 657 -16.60 3.66 -14.96
N LEU A 658 -17.76 3.02 -14.96
CA LEU A 658 -18.66 3.03 -16.11
C LEU A 658 -19.14 4.45 -16.45
N ALA A 659 -19.51 5.23 -15.45
CA ALA A 659 -19.94 6.62 -15.62
C ALA A 659 -18.82 7.50 -16.20
N VAL A 660 -17.57 7.34 -15.69
CA VAL A 660 -16.41 8.07 -16.22
C VAL A 660 -16.10 7.65 -17.66
N ALA A 661 -16.13 6.34 -17.93
CA ALA A 661 -15.89 5.82 -19.29
C ALA A 661 -16.93 6.33 -20.29
N TRP A 662 -18.20 6.27 -19.92
CA TRP A 662 -19.29 6.75 -20.76
C TRP A 662 -19.20 8.26 -20.98
N GLY A 663 -19.02 9.04 -19.92
CA GLY A 663 -18.93 10.49 -20.00
C GLY A 663 -17.74 10.99 -20.85
N MET A 664 -16.55 10.40 -20.64
CA MET A 664 -15.36 10.75 -21.42
C MET A 664 -15.51 10.36 -22.89
N THR A 665 -16.04 9.18 -23.17
CA THR A 665 -16.28 8.73 -24.55
C THR A 665 -17.33 9.60 -25.24
N PHE A 666 -18.40 9.99 -24.51
CA PHE A 666 -19.44 10.89 -25.02
C PHE A 666 -18.84 12.24 -25.43
N ILE A 667 -18.03 12.85 -24.58
CA ILE A 667 -17.38 14.13 -24.87
C ILE A 667 -16.50 14.01 -26.12
N ILE A 668 -15.67 12.98 -26.19
CA ILE A 668 -14.73 12.77 -27.32
C ILE A 668 -15.48 12.49 -28.60
N TYR A 669 -16.54 11.67 -28.56
CA TYR A 669 -17.34 11.37 -29.73
C TYR A 669 -18.01 12.63 -30.32
N HIS A 670 -18.61 13.46 -29.48
CA HIS A 670 -19.28 14.68 -29.94
C HIS A 670 -18.30 15.76 -30.41
N ILE A 671 -17.17 15.92 -29.73
CA ILE A 671 -16.10 16.82 -30.21
C ILE A 671 -15.56 16.33 -31.57
N GLY A 672 -15.27 15.02 -31.67
CA GLY A 672 -14.75 14.45 -32.93
C GLY A 672 -15.75 14.47 -34.11
N ARG A 673 -17.04 14.64 -33.85
CA ARG A 673 -18.05 14.88 -34.92
C ARG A 673 -18.11 16.33 -35.40
N ILE A 674 -17.61 17.27 -34.61
CA ILE A 674 -17.60 18.71 -34.96
C ILE A 674 -16.34 19.08 -35.70
N VAL A 675 -15.21 18.41 -35.37
CA VAL A 675 -13.92 18.59 -36.07
C VAL A 675 -13.84 17.69 -37.29
#